data_e6b80a7c0f73b5f0029b3b42474fa6e6
#
_entry.id   e6b80a7c0f73b5f0029b3b42474fa6e6
#
_cell.length_a   1.000
_cell.length_b   1.000
_cell.length_c   1.000
_cell.angle_alpha   90.00
_cell.angle_beta   90.00
_cell.angle_gamma   90.00
#
_symmetry.space_group_name_H-M   'P 1'
#
loop_
_entity.id
_entity.type
_entity.pdbx_description
1 polymer ?
#
loop_
_entity_poly.entity_id
_entity_poly.type
_entity_poly.pdbx_seq_one_letter_code
_entity_poly.pdbx_strand_id
1 'polypeptide(L)'
;MGKIIGIDLGTTNSCVAVMDAGEAKVIENAEGDRTTPSIIAYSNEAETLVGQPAKRQAVTNPDNTLFAIKRLIGRQFDDDVVQKDIKMVPYKIIKADNGDAWVEVNGDKMSPPQVSAQVLMKMKKTAEDFLGEEIKEAVVTVPAYFNDSQRQATKDAGKIAGLDVKRIINEPTAAALAYGMDKKTGDSTVAVYDLGGGTFDISIIEIAETDGEHTFEVLSTNGDTFLGGEDFDLRLIDYLAEEFKKESGMDLHNDPLALQRLKEAAEKAKIELSSAQQTEVNLPYITADASGPKHLVQKLTRAKFESLVEDLVDRTLEPVKIAIKDADLDVSKIDDVILVGGQTRMPLVQQKVTDFFGKESRKDVNPDEAVAVGAAIQAAVLSGDVTDVLLLDVTPLSLGIETLGGVASTLIDKNTTIPTKKTQIFSTADDNQTAVTIHVVQGERKQAAQNKSLGRFDLSDIPPAPRGMPQIEVAFDLDANGILNVSAKDKATGKEQSIVIKASSGLSDEEIDQMIKDAEAHSADDKKFEEIITARNTADGLVHATKKTLEEAGDKATDEEKDAINNAITALEEALKGDDLAEIEAKTKDLTDASTTLAQKLYAEQAQAAGAEAGAGPGPDASDEGATANDDAVDAEFEEVKEEDK
;
A
#
# COMPACT_ATOMS: atom_id res chain seq x y z
N MET A 1 -4.88 4.41 -27.36
CA MET A 1 -4.50 3.44 -26.32
C MET A 1 -5.21 3.87 -25.05
N GLY A 2 -5.72 2.95 -24.22
CA GLY A 2 -6.28 3.31 -22.92
C GLY A 2 -5.19 3.91 -22.01
N LYS A 3 -5.57 4.67 -20.99
CA LYS A 3 -4.61 5.20 -20.00
C LYS A 3 -4.03 4.07 -19.16
N ILE A 4 -2.73 4.15 -18.88
CA ILE A 4 -2.03 3.27 -17.95
C ILE A 4 -1.90 4.01 -16.62
N ILE A 5 -2.31 3.41 -15.52
CA ILE A 5 -2.22 4.01 -14.19
C ILE A 5 -0.98 3.53 -13.45
N GLY A 6 -0.46 4.37 -12.53
CA GLY A 6 0.59 4.00 -11.60
C GLY A 6 -0.01 3.69 -10.23
N ILE A 7 0.29 2.52 -9.67
CA ILE A 7 -0.19 2.10 -8.35
C ILE A 7 0.99 1.81 -7.45
N ASP A 8 1.04 2.51 -6.32
CA ASP A 8 1.82 2.11 -5.16
C ASP A 8 0.97 1.14 -4.31
N LEU A 9 1.32 -0.15 -4.35
CA LEU A 9 0.69 -1.18 -3.53
C LEU A 9 1.45 -1.31 -2.20
N GLY A 10 1.22 -0.40 -1.27
CA GLY A 10 1.93 -0.36 0.00
C GLY A 10 1.45 -1.40 1.03
N THR A 11 2.29 -1.74 2.01
CA THR A 11 1.94 -2.67 3.10
C THR A 11 0.81 -2.13 3.97
N THR A 12 0.85 -0.84 4.29
CA THR A 12 -0.11 -0.18 5.19
C THR A 12 -1.09 0.71 4.42
N ASN A 13 -0.60 1.47 3.45
CA ASN A 13 -1.41 2.34 2.60
C ASN A 13 -1.01 2.16 1.14
N SER A 14 -1.98 2.25 0.25
CA SER A 14 -1.80 2.25 -1.20
C SER A 14 -2.20 3.59 -1.81
N CYS A 15 -1.60 3.92 -2.95
CA CYS A 15 -1.82 5.18 -3.64
C CYS A 15 -1.92 4.95 -5.15
N VAL A 16 -2.77 5.71 -5.83
CA VAL A 16 -2.90 5.65 -7.30
C VAL A 16 -2.67 7.01 -7.92
N ALA A 17 -1.93 7.03 -9.02
CA ALA A 17 -1.65 8.25 -9.78
C ALA A 17 -1.78 8.00 -11.28
N VAL A 18 -1.96 9.07 -12.04
CA VAL A 18 -2.07 9.05 -13.50
C VAL A 18 -1.34 10.26 -14.09
N MET A 19 -0.87 10.14 -15.32
CA MET A 19 -0.45 11.31 -16.10
C MET A 19 -1.69 12.04 -16.64
N ASP A 20 -1.84 13.29 -16.23
CA ASP A 20 -2.91 14.18 -16.68
C ASP A 20 -2.31 15.49 -17.20
N ALA A 21 -2.59 15.83 -18.46
CA ALA A 21 -2.07 17.03 -19.13
C ALA A 21 -0.53 17.23 -19.04
N GLY A 22 0.24 16.14 -18.95
CA GLY A 22 1.71 16.18 -18.88
C GLY A 22 2.28 16.25 -17.46
N GLU A 23 1.43 16.21 -16.44
CA GLU A 23 1.84 16.16 -15.04
C GLU A 23 1.33 14.87 -14.36
N ALA A 24 2.12 14.31 -13.46
CA ALA A 24 1.69 13.16 -12.67
C ALA A 24 0.80 13.64 -11.52
N LYS A 25 -0.41 13.11 -11.45
CA LYS A 25 -1.43 13.51 -10.48
C LYS A 25 -1.85 12.32 -9.63
N VAL A 26 -1.74 12.46 -8.32
CA VAL A 26 -2.32 11.52 -7.35
C VAL A 26 -3.82 11.72 -7.29
N ILE A 27 -4.57 10.62 -7.35
CA ILE A 27 -6.03 10.61 -7.37
C ILE A 27 -6.55 10.42 -5.95
N GLU A 28 -7.49 11.27 -5.55
CA GLU A 28 -8.22 11.12 -4.29
C GLU A 28 -9.24 9.99 -4.40
N ASN A 29 -9.35 9.19 -3.34
CA ASN A 29 -10.33 8.12 -3.27
C ASN A 29 -11.74 8.65 -2.95
N ALA A 30 -12.74 7.76 -2.91
CA ALA A 30 -14.12 8.13 -2.61
C ALA A 30 -14.33 8.74 -1.21
N GLU A 31 -13.38 8.51 -0.31
CA GLU A 31 -13.34 9.05 1.04
C GLU A 31 -12.68 10.44 1.12
N GLY A 32 -12.14 10.96 0.00
CA GLY A 32 -11.43 12.24 -0.10
C GLY A 32 -9.96 12.18 0.31
N ASP A 33 -9.42 10.98 0.53
CA ASP A 33 -8.04 10.78 0.93
C ASP A 33 -7.15 10.46 -0.30
N ARG A 34 -5.91 10.94 -0.30
CA ARG A 34 -4.93 10.67 -1.38
C ARG A 34 -4.25 9.30 -1.24
N THR A 35 -4.40 8.65 -0.09
CA THR A 35 -3.95 7.29 0.17
C THR A 35 -5.10 6.45 0.69
N THR A 36 -5.08 5.16 0.41
CA THR A 36 -6.10 4.20 0.85
C THR A 36 -5.45 3.16 1.76
N PRO A 37 -5.94 2.92 2.98
CA PRO A 37 -5.44 1.83 3.81
C PRO A 37 -5.48 0.49 3.08
N SER A 38 -4.39 -0.27 3.10
CA SER A 38 -4.29 -1.62 2.52
C SER A 38 -4.92 -2.64 3.48
N ILE A 39 -6.19 -2.40 3.84
CA ILE A 39 -6.98 -3.17 4.79
C ILE A 39 -8.23 -3.68 4.08
N ILE A 40 -8.53 -4.96 4.26
CA ILE A 40 -9.68 -5.63 3.68
C ILE A 40 -10.46 -6.30 4.80
N ALA A 41 -11.76 -6.11 4.85
CA ALA A 41 -12.62 -6.76 5.82
C ALA A 41 -13.75 -7.51 5.13
N TYR A 42 -14.04 -8.71 5.62
CA TYR A 42 -15.10 -9.58 5.13
C TYR A 42 -16.19 -9.65 6.18
N SER A 43 -17.38 -9.18 5.83
CA SER A 43 -18.54 -9.27 6.72
C SER A 43 -19.18 -10.67 6.71
N ASN A 44 -20.00 -10.95 7.71
CA ASN A 44 -20.77 -12.19 7.75
C ASN A 44 -21.84 -12.26 6.63
N GLU A 45 -22.15 -11.15 5.97
CA GLU A 45 -23.13 -11.02 4.89
C GLU A 45 -22.48 -11.10 3.50
N ALA A 46 -21.26 -11.66 3.42
CA ALA A 46 -20.46 -11.81 2.21
C ALA A 46 -20.02 -10.47 1.56
N GLU A 47 -20.05 -9.37 2.30
CA GLU A 47 -19.57 -8.08 1.86
C GLU A 47 -18.06 -7.96 2.03
N THR A 48 -17.37 -7.44 1.02
CA THR A 48 -15.95 -7.13 1.07
C THR A 48 -15.76 -5.61 1.16
N LEU A 49 -15.21 -5.14 2.28
CA LEU A 49 -14.87 -3.74 2.48
C LEU A 49 -13.36 -3.55 2.27
N VAL A 50 -12.97 -2.45 1.63
CA VAL A 50 -11.56 -2.13 1.36
C VAL A 50 -11.27 -0.69 1.78
N GLY A 51 -10.08 -0.48 2.38
CA GLY A 51 -9.63 0.83 2.76
C GLY A 51 -10.19 1.32 4.09
N GLN A 52 -10.59 2.58 4.14
CA GLN A 52 -11.07 3.23 5.35
C GLN A 52 -12.33 2.58 5.95
N PRO A 53 -13.31 2.11 5.16
CA PRO A 53 -14.44 1.33 5.69
C PRO A 53 -14.00 0.05 6.41
N ALA A 54 -13.05 -0.70 5.84
CA ALA A 54 -12.48 -1.89 6.47
C ALA A 54 -11.74 -1.55 7.77
N LYS A 55 -10.94 -0.47 7.76
CA LYS A 55 -10.21 0.00 8.96
C LYS A 55 -11.16 0.33 10.10
N ARG A 56 -12.29 1.00 9.82
CA ARG A 56 -13.27 1.37 10.85
C ARG A 56 -13.91 0.18 11.56
N GLN A 57 -14.09 -0.96 10.89
CA GLN A 57 -14.68 -2.14 11.54
C GLN A 57 -13.67 -3.12 12.12
N ALA A 58 -12.36 -2.87 11.98
CA ALA A 58 -11.30 -3.77 12.45
C ALA A 58 -11.45 -4.13 13.95
N VAL A 59 -11.89 -3.19 14.76
CA VAL A 59 -12.13 -3.41 16.20
C VAL A 59 -13.27 -4.39 16.46
N THR A 60 -14.34 -4.35 15.66
CA THR A 60 -15.53 -5.20 15.87
C THR A 60 -15.48 -6.52 15.11
N ASN A 61 -14.60 -6.65 14.12
CA ASN A 61 -14.41 -7.84 13.30
C ASN A 61 -12.92 -8.15 13.06
N PRO A 62 -12.11 -8.30 14.12
CA PRO A 62 -10.65 -8.46 13.99
C PRO A 62 -10.24 -9.74 13.26
N ASP A 63 -10.97 -10.85 13.45
CA ASP A 63 -10.63 -12.16 12.87
C ASP A 63 -10.80 -12.20 11.34
N ASN A 64 -11.67 -11.34 10.77
CA ASN A 64 -11.94 -11.27 9.33
C ASN A 64 -11.55 -9.91 8.73
N THR A 65 -10.71 -9.14 9.42
CA THR A 65 -10.14 -7.90 8.91
C THR A 65 -8.64 -8.10 8.70
N LEU A 66 -8.26 -8.14 7.42
CA LEU A 66 -6.91 -8.42 6.97
C LEU A 66 -6.11 -7.13 6.75
N PHE A 67 -4.91 -7.08 7.24
CA PHE A 67 -3.95 -5.99 7.03
C PHE A 67 -2.53 -6.56 6.91
N ALA A 68 -1.57 -5.77 6.45
CA ALA A 68 -0.17 -6.16 6.25
C ALA A 68 0.01 -7.42 5.37
N ILE A 69 -0.95 -7.76 4.51
CA ILE A 69 -0.95 -8.96 3.66
C ILE A 69 0.27 -9.00 2.74
N LYS A 70 0.81 -7.85 2.35
CA LYS A 70 2.03 -7.76 1.55
C LYS A 70 3.22 -8.47 2.20
N ARG A 71 3.26 -8.61 3.54
CA ARG A 71 4.28 -9.39 4.26
C ARG A 71 4.21 -10.89 3.99
N LEU A 72 3.04 -11.41 3.64
CA LEU A 72 2.81 -12.83 3.35
C LEU A 72 2.98 -13.18 1.87
N ILE A 73 2.96 -12.17 0.98
CA ILE A 73 2.99 -12.40 -0.48
C ILE A 73 4.27 -13.12 -0.90
N GLY A 74 4.15 -14.23 -1.65
CA GLY A 74 5.28 -15.04 -2.11
C GLY A 74 6.08 -15.73 -0.99
N ARG A 75 5.51 -15.90 0.21
CA ARG A 75 6.15 -16.52 1.38
C ARG A 75 5.66 -17.95 1.62
N GLN A 76 6.57 -18.79 2.13
CA GLN A 76 6.21 -20.10 2.66
C GLN A 76 5.71 -19.97 4.11
N PHE A 77 4.74 -20.82 4.48
CA PHE A 77 4.19 -20.80 5.84
C PHE A 77 5.27 -21.02 6.92
N ASP A 78 6.25 -21.87 6.63
CA ASP A 78 7.31 -22.23 7.58
C ASP A 78 8.46 -21.18 7.61
N ASP A 79 8.38 -20.09 6.82
CA ASP A 79 9.37 -19.00 6.87
C ASP A 79 9.34 -18.34 8.27
N ASP A 80 10.51 -18.08 8.86
CA ASP A 80 10.64 -17.50 10.21
C ASP A 80 9.86 -16.18 10.37
N VAL A 81 9.80 -15.39 9.30
CA VAL A 81 9.06 -14.11 9.28
C VAL A 81 7.55 -14.33 9.37
N VAL A 82 7.02 -15.35 8.68
CA VAL A 82 5.60 -15.72 8.75
C VAL A 82 5.24 -16.24 10.14
N GLN A 83 6.14 -17.05 10.75
CA GLN A 83 5.95 -17.55 12.12
C GLN A 83 5.94 -16.44 13.19
N LYS A 84 6.55 -15.29 12.89
CA LYS A 84 6.44 -14.08 13.72
C LYS A 84 5.09 -13.38 13.47
N ASP A 85 4.69 -13.19 12.21
CA ASP A 85 3.42 -12.54 11.86
C ASP A 85 2.20 -13.27 12.46
N ILE A 86 2.21 -14.62 12.51
CA ILE A 86 1.14 -15.42 13.15
C ILE A 86 0.87 -14.98 14.60
N LYS A 87 1.88 -14.48 15.30
CA LYS A 87 1.74 -14.03 16.70
C LYS A 87 1.31 -12.56 16.81
N MET A 88 1.34 -11.83 15.70
CA MET A 88 1.17 -10.37 15.67
C MET A 88 -0.20 -9.94 15.13
N VAL A 89 -0.88 -10.84 14.41
CA VAL A 89 -2.15 -10.53 13.75
C VAL A 89 -3.31 -11.27 14.42
N PRO A 90 -4.51 -10.68 14.47
CA PRO A 90 -5.69 -11.34 15.03
C PRO A 90 -6.30 -12.38 14.09
N TYR A 91 -6.13 -12.22 12.77
CA TYR A 91 -6.66 -13.15 11.78
C TYR A 91 -5.78 -14.39 11.63
N LYS A 92 -6.35 -15.44 11.07
CA LYS A 92 -5.69 -16.75 11.00
C LYS A 92 -4.85 -16.88 9.74
N ILE A 93 -3.54 -17.13 9.92
CA ILE A 93 -2.62 -17.52 8.84
C ILE A 93 -2.53 -19.05 8.84
N ILE A 94 -2.65 -19.67 7.68
CA ILE A 94 -2.71 -21.12 7.48
C ILE A 94 -1.67 -21.57 6.45
N LYS A 95 -1.31 -22.85 6.50
CA LYS A 95 -0.46 -23.49 5.49
C LYS A 95 -1.33 -24.00 4.35
N ALA A 96 -1.07 -23.54 3.13
CA ALA A 96 -1.68 -24.06 1.93
C ALA A 96 -1.08 -25.43 1.54
N ASP A 97 -1.74 -26.15 0.61
CA ASP A 97 -1.31 -27.49 0.20
C ASP A 97 0.06 -27.48 -0.50
N ASN A 98 0.44 -26.38 -1.15
CA ASN A 98 1.76 -26.14 -1.73
C ASN A 98 2.82 -25.64 -0.74
N GLY A 99 2.44 -25.43 0.52
CA GLY A 99 3.31 -24.93 1.58
C GLY A 99 3.32 -23.42 1.79
N ASP A 100 2.61 -22.66 0.97
CA ASP A 100 2.55 -21.20 1.08
C ASP A 100 1.77 -20.73 2.31
N ALA A 101 2.05 -19.49 2.73
CA ALA A 101 1.30 -18.79 3.76
C ALA A 101 0.01 -18.22 3.16
N TRP A 102 -1.13 -18.78 3.53
CA TRP A 102 -2.46 -18.30 3.17
C TRP A 102 -3.19 -17.79 4.42
N VAL A 103 -4.33 -17.15 4.22
CA VAL A 103 -5.21 -16.69 5.31
C VAL A 103 -6.55 -17.44 5.25
N GLU A 104 -7.22 -17.55 6.41
CA GLU A 104 -8.56 -18.11 6.52
C GLU A 104 -9.53 -17.03 7.00
N VAL A 105 -10.58 -16.79 6.24
CA VAL A 105 -11.60 -15.77 6.47
C VAL A 105 -12.98 -16.40 6.35
N ASN A 106 -13.82 -16.28 7.38
CA ASN A 106 -15.16 -16.91 7.42
C ASN A 106 -15.16 -18.41 7.08
N GLY A 107 -14.02 -19.09 7.25
CA GLY A 107 -13.83 -20.51 6.90
C GLY A 107 -13.29 -20.76 5.49
N ASP A 108 -13.20 -19.75 4.65
CA ASP A 108 -12.62 -19.82 3.32
C ASP A 108 -11.12 -19.54 3.36
N LYS A 109 -10.37 -20.28 2.53
CA LYS A 109 -8.92 -20.12 2.39
C LYS A 109 -8.62 -19.16 1.25
N MET A 110 -7.82 -18.15 1.51
CA MET A 110 -7.45 -17.13 0.53
C MET A 110 -5.94 -16.97 0.44
N SER A 111 -5.41 -16.86 -0.77
CA SER A 111 -4.01 -16.54 -1.00
C SER A 111 -3.75 -15.04 -0.84
N PRO A 112 -2.53 -14.63 -0.44
CA PRO A 112 -2.16 -13.22 -0.38
C PRO A 112 -2.37 -12.45 -1.69
N PRO A 113 -2.12 -13.00 -2.90
CA PRO A 113 -2.48 -12.34 -4.16
C PRO A 113 -3.97 -12.06 -4.32
N GLN A 114 -4.85 -13.00 -3.92
CA GLN A 114 -6.31 -12.78 -3.94
C GLN A 114 -6.72 -11.61 -3.05
N VAL A 115 -6.16 -11.55 -1.84
CA VAL A 115 -6.45 -10.48 -0.89
C VAL A 115 -5.89 -9.14 -1.40
N SER A 116 -4.66 -9.12 -1.92
CA SER A 116 -4.04 -7.93 -2.50
C SER A 116 -4.80 -7.42 -3.73
N ALA A 117 -5.42 -8.31 -4.50
CA ALA A 117 -6.25 -7.94 -5.65
C ALA A 117 -7.42 -7.05 -5.24
N GLN A 118 -8.00 -7.21 -4.04
CA GLN A 118 -9.08 -6.35 -3.55
C GLN A 118 -8.62 -4.88 -3.42
N VAL A 119 -7.39 -4.68 -2.94
CA VAL A 119 -6.81 -3.32 -2.87
C VAL A 119 -6.59 -2.77 -4.29
N LEU A 120 -6.06 -3.59 -5.20
CA LEU A 120 -5.83 -3.17 -6.59
C LEU A 120 -7.15 -2.86 -7.32
N MET A 121 -8.24 -3.60 -7.06
CA MET A 121 -9.58 -3.29 -7.57
C MET A 121 -10.06 -1.92 -7.06
N LYS A 122 -9.85 -1.61 -5.77
CA LYS A 122 -10.19 -0.28 -5.21
C LYS A 122 -9.37 0.82 -5.89
N MET A 123 -8.05 0.62 -6.13
CA MET A 123 -7.21 1.58 -6.84
C MET A 123 -7.66 1.78 -8.29
N LYS A 124 -7.98 0.68 -8.99
CA LYS A 124 -8.55 0.70 -10.33
C LYS A 124 -9.85 1.50 -10.37
N LYS A 125 -10.79 1.20 -9.47
CA LYS A 125 -12.08 1.89 -9.37
C LYS A 125 -11.89 3.38 -9.11
N THR A 126 -11.00 3.76 -8.18
CA THR A 126 -10.67 5.15 -7.90
C THR A 126 -10.18 5.89 -9.15
N ALA A 127 -9.34 5.23 -9.96
CA ALA A 127 -8.86 5.80 -11.21
C ALA A 127 -9.96 5.89 -12.28
N GLU A 128 -10.81 4.88 -12.42
CA GLU A 128 -11.95 4.86 -13.35
C GLU A 128 -12.97 5.96 -13.03
N ASP A 129 -13.27 6.16 -11.75
CA ASP A 129 -14.21 7.21 -11.30
C ASP A 129 -13.66 8.61 -11.61
N PHE A 130 -12.35 8.81 -11.43
CA PHE A 130 -11.70 10.09 -11.75
C PHE A 130 -11.61 10.34 -13.26
N LEU A 131 -11.27 9.31 -14.05
CA LEU A 131 -11.03 9.46 -15.48
C LEU A 131 -12.30 9.34 -16.32
N GLY A 132 -13.36 8.73 -15.78
CA GLY A 132 -14.60 8.47 -16.50
C GLY A 132 -14.48 7.39 -17.59
N GLU A 133 -13.43 6.55 -17.54
CA GLU A 133 -13.19 5.47 -18.52
C GLU A 133 -12.68 4.20 -17.83
N GLU A 134 -12.91 3.05 -18.47
CA GLU A 134 -12.43 1.73 -18.00
C GLU A 134 -10.90 1.65 -18.06
N ILE A 135 -10.27 1.21 -16.97
CA ILE A 135 -8.83 1.01 -16.86
C ILE A 135 -8.48 -0.48 -16.93
N LYS A 136 -7.59 -0.82 -17.87
CA LYS A 136 -7.14 -2.20 -18.11
C LYS A 136 -5.66 -2.43 -17.84
N GLU A 137 -4.86 -1.38 -17.76
CA GLU A 137 -3.40 -1.46 -17.73
C GLU A 137 -2.84 -0.66 -16.55
N ALA A 138 -1.83 -1.22 -15.88
CA ALA A 138 -1.19 -0.57 -14.74
C ALA A 138 0.32 -0.83 -14.69
N VAL A 139 1.04 0.10 -14.06
CA VAL A 139 2.36 -0.10 -13.46
C VAL A 139 2.14 -0.27 -11.97
N VAL A 140 2.67 -1.35 -11.38
CA VAL A 140 2.52 -1.65 -9.95
C VAL A 140 3.90 -1.69 -9.31
N THR A 141 4.02 -1.12 -8.10
CA THR A 141 5.28 -1.04 -7.39
C THR A 141 5.48 -2.21 -6.44
N VAL A 142 6.75 -2.54 -6.20
CA VAL A 142 7.19 -3.52 -5.20
C VAL A 142 8.42 -3.00 -4.48
N PRO A 143 8.70 -3.43 -3.23
CA PRO A 143 9.97 -3.20 -2.59
C PRO A 143 11.14 -3.67 -3.46
N ALA A 144 12.25 -2.92 -3.46
CA ALA A 144 13.39 -3.24 -4.32
C ALA A 144 13.98 -4.62 -3.98
N TYR A 145 13.95 -4.99 -2.70
CA TYR A 145 14.51 -6.24 -2.20
C TYR A 145 13.54 -7.44 -2.27
N PHE A 146 12.39 -7.29 -2.99
CA PHE A 146 11.51 -8.42 -3.28
C PHE A 146 12.20 -9.44 -4.19
N ASN A 147 12.07 -10.72 -3.82
CA ASN A 147 12.51 -11.83 -4.65
C ASN A 147 11.55 -12.08 -5.82
N ASP A 148 11.95 -12.97 -6.74
CA ASP A 148 11.19 -13.32 -7.92
C ASP A 148 9.77 -13.80 -7.60
N SER A 149 9.60 -14.67 -6.59
CA SER A 149 8.29 -15.18 -6.17
C SER A 149 7.34 -14.07 -5.72
N GLN A 150 7.85 -13.09 -4.98
CA GLN A 150 7.05 -11.95 -4.48
C GLN A 150 6.64 -11.01 -5.62
N ARG A 151 7.52 -10.79 -6.61
CA ARG A 151 7.24 -9.98 -7.82
C ARG A 151 6.16 -10.61 -8.67
N GLN A 152 6.28 -11.91 -8.94
CA GLN A 152 5.28 -12.64 -9.71
C GLN A 152 3.93 -12.67 -8.99
N ALA A 153 3.90 -12.97 -7.68
CA ALA A 153 2.67 -12.96 -6.88
C ALA A 153 1.97 -11.59 -6.89
N THR A 154 2.73 -10.48 -6.94
CA THR A 154 2.18 -9.13 -7.13
C THR A 154 1.58 -8.96 -8.52
N LYS A 155 2.22 -9.50 -9.56
CA LYS A 155 1.70 -9.49 -10.93
C LYS A 155 0.41 -10.30 -11.04
N ASP A 156 0.35 -11.46 -10.38
CA ASP A 156 -0.84 -12.31 -10.31
C ASP A 156 -2.01 -11.58 -9.60
N ALA A 157 -1.73 -10.84 -8.51
CA ALA A 157 -2.72 -10.00 -7.85
C ALA A 157 -3.32 -8.95 -8.82
N GLY A 158 -2.47 -8.32 -9.66
CA GLY A 158 -2.92 -7.41 -10.71
C GLY A 158 -3.83 -8.09 -11.73
N LYS A 159 -3.45 -9.29 -12.19
CA LYS A 159 -4.26 -10.09 -13.12
C LYS A 159 -5.63 -10.44 -12.51
N ILE A 160 -5.68 -10.87 -11.25
CA ILE A 160 -6.93 -11.17 -10.53
C ILE A 160 -7.79 -9.90 -10.40
N ALA A 161 -7.17 -8.71 -10.22
CA ALA A 161 -7.88 -7.43 -10.20
C ALA A 161 -8.38 -6.97 -11.58
N GLY A 162 -8.17 -7.75 -12.64
CA GLY A 162 -8.53 -7.38 -14.01
C GLY A 162 -7.63 -6.28 -14.58
N LEU A 163 -6.35 -6.24 -14.15
CA LEU A 163 -5.33 -5.33 -14.65
C LEU A 163 -4.24 -6.10 -15.40
N ASP A 164 -3.92 -5.68 -16.61
CA ASP A 164 -2.68 -6.08 -17.29
C ASP A 164 -1.52 -5.27 -16.71
N VAL A 165 -0.71 -5.88 -15.86
CA VAL A 165 0.45 -5.25 -15.24
C VAL A 165 1.58 -5.17 -16.27
N LYS A 166 1.72 -4.00 -16.90
CA LYS A 166 2.72 -3.72 -17.94
C LYS A 166 4.13 -3.73 -17.39
N ARG A 167 4.30 -3.27 -16.16
CA ARG A 167 5.58 -3.20 -15.48
C ARG A 167 5.41 -3.38 -13.98
N ILE A 168 6.29 -4.18 -13.40
CA ILE A 168 6.62 -4.13 -11.97
C ILE A 168 7.82 -3.21 -11.83
N ILE A 169 7.73 -2.17 -11.01
CA ILE A 169 8.81 -1.21 -10.75
C ILE A 169 9.15 -1.20 -9.26
N ASN A 170 10.43 -1.03 -8.94
CA ASN A 170 10.86 -0.92 -7.55
C ASN A 170 10.42 0.43 -6.93
N GLU A 171 9.94 0.40 -5.69
CA GLU A 171 9.45 1.59 -4.96
C GLU A 171 10.49 2.71 -4.90
N PRO A 172 11.76 2.48 -4.51
CA PRO A 172 12.76 3.55 -4.50
C PRO A 172 13.10 4.06 -5.90
N THR A 173 13.03 3.21 -6.93
CA THR A 173 13.25 3.61 -8.31
C THR A 173 12.12 4.52 -8.81
N ALA A 174 10.87 4.18 -8.48
CA ALA A 174 9.72 5.04 -8.77
C ALA A 174 9.85 6.40 -8.06
N ALA A 175 10.24 6.42 -6.79
CA ALA A 175 10.45 7.66 -6.06
C ALA A 175 11.56 8.53 -6.66
N ALA A 176 12.64 7.92 -7.16
CA ALA A 176 13.70 8.63 -7.88
C ALA A 176 13.20 9.25 -9.19
N LEU A 177 12.33 8.55 -9.94
CA LEU A 177 11.68 9.13 -11.13
C LEU A 177 10.86 10.38 -10.78
N ALA A 178 10.04 10.30 -9.73
CA ALA A 178 9.24 11.45 -9.29
C ALA A 178 10.13 12.64 -8.90
N TYR A 179 11.25 12.37 -8.22
CA TYR A 179 12.22 13.39 -7.83
C TYR A 179 12.98 13.98 -9.01
N GLY A 180 13.50 13.12 -9.91
CA GLY A 180 14.39 13.54 -11.00
C GLY A 180 13.68 14.33 -12.09
N MET A 181 12.40 14.06 -12.35
CA MET A 181 11.61 14.80 -13.34
C MET A 181 11.37 16.28 -12.97
N ASP A 182 11.40 16.59 -11.67
CA ASP A 182 11.28 17.97 -11.19
C ASP A 182 12.63 18.74 -11.22
N LYS A 183 13.75 18.01 -11.35
CA LYS A 183 15.09 18.62 -11.43
C LYS A 183 15.41 19.07 -12.85
N LYS A 184 15.85 20.31 -12.95
CA LYS A 184 16.19 20.96 -14.23
C LYS A 184 17.66 20.90 -14.61
N THR A 185 18.57 20.28 -13.84
CA THR A 185 20.00 20.38 -14.13
C THR A 185 20.85 19.25 -13.54
N GLY A 186 21.62 18.62 -14.43
CA GLY A 186 22.90 17.96 -14.19
C GLY A 186 22.85 16.58 -13.55
N ASP A 187 23.94 15.86 -13.75
CA ASP A 187 24.14 14.52 -13.18
C ASP A 187 24.14 14.59 -11.64
N SER A 188 23.49 13.64 -11.00
CA SER A 188 23.47 13.54 -9.54
C SER A 188 23.34 12.09 -9.08
N THR A 189 24.02 11.75 -7.99
CA THR A 189 23.88 10.45 -7.32
C THR A 189 23.00 10.61 -6.10
N VAL A 190 21.89 9.90 -6.05
CA VAL A 190 20.90 9.99 -4.98
C VAL A 190 20.82 8.69 -4.18
N ALA A 191 20.64 8.82 -2.87
CA ALA A 191 20.26 7.71 -2.01
C ALA A 191 18.76 7.81 -1.71
N VAL A 192 18.00 6.80 -2.11
CA VAL A 192 16.58 6.68 -1.79
C VAL A 192 16.44 5.75 -0.60
N TYR A 193 16.08 6.31 0.55
CA TYR A 193 15.87 5.61 1.81
C TYR A 193 14.36 5.46 2.01
N ASP A 194 13.85 4.26 1.78
CA ASP A 194 12.43 3.94 1.86
C ASP A 194 12.14 3.09 3.11
N LEU A 195 11.51 3.70 4.11
CA LEU A 195 11.03 3.01 5.30
C LEU A 195 9.51 3.12 5.37
N GLY A 196 8.87 2.10 4.82
CA GLY A 196 7.42 1.97 4.75
C GLY A 196 6.79 1.35 5.99
N GLY A 197 5.58 0.80 5.83
CA GLY A 197 4.87 0.12 6.91
C GLY A 197 5.43 -1.26 7.25
N GLY A 198 5.98 -1.98 6.27
CA GLY A 198 6.42 -3.37 6.44
C GLY A 198 7.81 -3.70 5.97
N THR A 199 8.42 -2.85 5.15
CA THR A 199 9.72 -3.07 4.51
C THR A 199 10.62 -1.85 4.65
N PHE A 200 11.92 -2.10 4.61
CA PHE A 200 12.96 -1.09 4.46
C PHE A 200 13.76 -1.39 3.20
N ASP A 201 13.94 -0.39 2.35
CA ASP A 201 14.77 -0.45 1.15
C ASP A 201 15.71 0.76 1.09
N ILE A 202 16.91 0.54 0.58
CA ILE A 202 17.86 1.58 0.21
C ILE A 202 18.35 1.32 -1.19
N SER A 203 18.27 2.32 -2.07
CA SER A 203 18.82 2.25 -3.41
C SER A 203 19.72 3.45 -3.68
N ILE A 204 20.85 3.18 -4.31
CA ILE A 204 21.77 4.20 -4.80
C ILE A 204 21.54 4.33 -6.29
N ILE A 205 21.16 5.51 -6.75
CA ILE A 205 20.71 5.75 -8.12
C ILE A 205 21.48 6.92 -8.70
N GLU A 206 22.05 6.73 -9.88
CA GLU A 206 22.62 7.79 -10.69
C GLU A 206 21.54 8.35 -11.63
N ILE A 207 21.39 9.65 -11.62
CA ILE A 207 20.50 10.40 -12.50
C ILE A 207 21.39 11.23 -13.40
N ALA A 208 21.36 10.96 -14.71
CA ALA A 208 22.13 11.69 -15.71
C ALA A 208 21.19 12.32 -16.73
N GLU A 209 21.58 13.52 -17.23
CA GLU A 209 20.88 14.20 -18.32
C GLU A 209 21.83 14.37 -19.50
N THR A 210 21.49 13.75 -20.64
CA THR A 210 22.27 13.87 -21.87
C THR A 210 21.34 14.24 -23.03
N ASP A 211 21.59 15.36 -23.67
CA ASP A 211 20.83 15.87 -24.82
C ASP A 211 19.31 16.01 -24.59
N GLY A 212 18.88 16.19 -23.32
CA GLY A 212 17.48 16.32 -22.92
C GLY A 212 16.80 14.98 -22.60
N GLU A 213 17.55 13.87 -22.63
CA GLU A 213 17.08 12.57 -22.15
C GLU A 213 17.60 12.33 -20.72
N HIS A 214 16.70 11.91 -19.84
CA HIS A 214 17.01 11.55 -18.45
C HIS A 214 17.25 10.05 -18.34
N THR A 215 18.41 9.67 -17.84
CA THR A 215 18.75 8.29 -17.51
C THR A 215 18.76 8.11 -15.99
N PHE A 216 18.02 7.13 -15.53
CA PHE A 216 18.00 6.68 -14.13
C PHE A 216 18.65 5.31 -14.07
N GLU A 217 19.84 5.22 -13.51
CA GLU A 217 20.56 3.96 -13.36
C GLU A 217 20.69 3.59 -11.89
N VAL A 218 20.10 2.46 -11.50
CA VAL A 218 20.27 1.91 -10.16
C VAL A 218 21.65 1.26 -10.09
N LEU A 219 22.53 1.79 -9.26
CA LEU A 219 23.89 1.26 -9.05
C LEU A 219 23.88 0.07 -8.09
N SER A 220 23.09 0.18 -7.02
CA SER A 220 22.91 -0.88 -6.04
C SER A 220 21.61 -0.73 -5.28
N THR A 221 21.14 -1.84 -4.72
CA THR A 221 20.01 -1.89 -3.81
C THR A 221 20.25 -2.88 -2.68
N ASN A 222 19.71 -2.60 -1.51
CA ASN A 222 19.71 -3.49 -0.35
C ASN A 222 18.47 -3.21 0.50
N GLY A 223 18.18 -4.05 1.50
CA GLY A 223 17.00 -3.82 2.33
C GLY A 223 16.72 -4.91 3.35
N ASP A 224 15.61 -4.72 4.07
CA ASP A 224 15.05 -5.68 5.01
C ASP A 224 13.55 -5.80 4.73
N THR A 225 13.12 -6.95 4.21
CA THR A 225 11.72 -7.22 3.85
C THR A 225 10.83 -7.52 5.07
N PHE A 226 11.36 -7.34 6.28
CA PHE A 226 10.64 -7.49 7.54
C PHE A 226 11.11 -6.43 8.56
N LEU A 227 11.07 -5.17 8.14
CA LEU A 227 11.35 -4.00 8.98
C LEU A 227 10.54 -2.81 8.48
N GLY A 228 9.59 -2.32 9.25
CA GLY A 228 8.77 -1.17 8.89
C GLY A 228 7.93 -0.65 10.05
N GLY A 229 7.06 0.31 9.77
CA GLY A 229 6.24 1.00 10.77
C GLY A 229 5.40 0.10 11.67
N GLU A 230 4.98 -1.07 11.17
CA GLU A 230 4.26 -2.08 11.96
C GLU A 230 5.12 -2.61 13.12
N ASP A 231 6.44 -2.74 12.94
CA ASP A 231 7.35 -3.20 13.99
C ASP A 231 7.51 -2.13 15.08
N PHE A 232 7.47 -0.84 14.69
CA PHE A 232 7.46 0.28 15.63
C PHE A 232 6.16 0.32 16.43
N ASP A 233 5.02 0.07 15.80
CA ASP A 233 3.73 -0.03 16.48
C ASP A 233 3.72 -1.16 17.49
N LEU A 234 4.26 -2.33 17.15
CA LEU A 234 4.36 -3.46 18.08
C LEU A 234 5.16 -3.14 19.34
N ARG A 235 6.31 -2.49 19.22
CA ARG A 235 7.09 -2.06 20.38
C ARG A 235 6.26 -1.16 21.30
N LEU A 236 5.41 -0.33 20.72
CA LEU A 236 4.54 0.55 21.49
C LEU A 236 3.36 -0.21 22.11
N ILE A 237 2.76 -1.14 21.36
CA ILE A 237 1.70 -2.03 21.86
C ILE A 237 2.21 -2.82 23.06
N ASP A 238 3.37 -3.47 22.95
CA ASP A 238 3.98 -4.24 24.04
C ASP A 238 4.23 -3.37 25.26
N TYR A 239 4.78 -2.18 25.06
CA TYR A 239 5.01 -1.23 26.15
C TYR A 239 3.70 -0.84 26.86
N LEU A 240 2.66 -0.48 26.11
CA LEU A 240 1.37 -0.09 26.67
C LEU A 240 0.68 -1.26 27.41
N ALA A 241 0.75 -2.47 26.85
CA ALA A 241 0.20 -3.67 27.48
C ALA A 241 0.94 -4.04 28.76
N GLU A 242 2.28 -3.91 28.79
CA GLU A 242 3.08 -4.14 29.99
C GLU A 242 2.79 -3.11 31.10
N GLU A 243 2.67 -1.82 30.76
CA GLU A 243 2.32 -0.78 31.73
C GLU A 243 0.92 -1.05 32.32
N PHE A 244 -0.05 -1.38 31.46
CA PHE A 244 -1.40 -1.74 31.90
C PHE A 244 -1.39 -2.99 32.81
N LYS A 245 -0.59 -4.01 32.49
CA LYS A 245 -0.44 -5.23 33.29
C LYS A 245 0.16 -4.94 34.67
N LYS A 246 1.11 -3.99 34.77
CA LYS A 246 1.68 -3.57 36.07
C LYS A 246 0.62 -2.91 36.96
N GLU A 247 -0.30 -2.14 36.40
CA GLU A 247 -1.34 -1.42 37.13
C GLU A 247 -2.55 -2.29 37.45
N SER A 248 -3.02 -3.10 36.50
CA SER A 248 -4.27 -3.85 36.57
C SER A 248 -4.09 -5.34 36.92
N GLY A 249 -2.88 -5.89 36.71
CA GLY A 249 -2.61 -7.33 36.77
C GLY A 249 -3.11 -8.12 35.56
N MET A 250 -3.72 -7.47 34.55
CA MET A 250 -4.33 -8.10 33.38
C MET A 250 -3.44 -7.96 32.16
N ASP A 251 -3.33 -9.03 31.38
CA ASP A 251 -2.54 -9.06 30.13
C ASP A 251 -3.46 -8.87 28.93
N LEU A 252 -3.33 -7.72 28.26
CA LEU A 252 -4.16 -7.35 27.11
C LEU A 252 -3.83 -8.15 25.84
N HIS A 253 -2.68 -8.83 25.77
CA HIS A 253 -2.34 -9.68 24.61
C HIS A 253 -3.28 -10.89 24.46
N ASN A 254 -4.00 -11.26 25.50
CA ASN A 254 -4.95 -12.38 25.49
C ASN A 254 -6.39 -11.95 25.10
N ASP A 255 -6.60 -10.67 24.81
CA ASP A 255 -7.90 -10.11 24.43
C ASP A 255 -7.79 -9.48 23.02
N PRO A 256 -8.29 -10.17 21.96
CA PRO A 256 -8.17 -9.68 20.58
C PRO A 256 -8.79 -8.30 20.36
N LEU A 257 -9.91 -7.99 21.03
CA LEU A 257 -10.56 -6.67 20.93
C LEU A 257 -9.69 -5.57 21.57
N ALA A 258 -9.13 -5.86 22.75
CA ALA A 258 -8.22 -4.93 23.42
C ALA A 258 -6.95 -4.73 22.59
N LEU A 259 -6.39 -5.81 22.04
CA LEU A 259 -5.19 -5.76 21.21
C LEU A 259 -5.40 -4.91 19.94
N GLN A 260 -6.54 -5.05 19.26
CA GLN A 260 -6.87 -4.25 18.09
C GLN A 260 -7.02 -2.76 18.44
N ARG A 261 -7.66 -2.43 19.56
CA ARG A 261 -7.78 -1.07 20.06
C ARG A 261 -6.43 -0.48 20.48
N LEU A 262 -5.53 -1.30 21.06
CA LEU A 262 -4.15 -0.91 21.34
C LEU A 262 -3.39 -0.61 20.07
N LYS A 263 -3.55 -1.43 19.02
CA LYS A 263 -2.91 -1.22 17.72
C LYS A 263 -3.28 0.13 17.11
N GLU A 264 -4.56 0.43 17.05
CA GLU A 264 -5.04 1.72 16.51
C GLU A 264 -4.52 2.92 17.33
N ALA A 265 -4.53 2.78 18.66
CA ALA A 265 -4.03 3.83 19.54
C ALA A 265 -2.51 4.00 19.46
N ALA A 266 -1.76 2.91 19.29
CA ALA A 266 -0.30 2.94 19.12
C ALA A 266 0.08 3.60 17.79
N GLU A 267 -0.55 3.21 16.67
CA GLU A 267 -0.34 3.85 15.36
C GLU A 267 -0.63 5.35 15.43
N LYS A 268 -1.77 5.73 16.02
CA LYS A 268 -2.13 7.13 16.20
C LYS A 268 -1.12 7.89 17.05
N ALA A 269 -0.70 7.33 18.17
CA ALA A 269 0.31 7.94 19.05
C ALA A 269 1.66 8.09 18.35
N LYS A 270 2.09 7.08 17.57
CA LYS A 270 3.29 7.14 16.73
C LYS A 270 3.23 8.31 15.74
N ILE A 271 2.13 8.47 15.04
CA ILE A 271 1.91 9.56 14.07
C ILE A 271 1.94 10.92 14.79
N GLU A 272 1.23 11.08 15.89
CA GLU A 272 1.21 12.31 16.67
C GLU A 272 2.59 12.70 17.21
N LEU A 273 3.39 11.72 17.66
CA LEU A 273 4.75 11.93 18.16
C LEU A 273 5.76 12.30 17.06
N SER A 274 5.41 12.19 15.80
CA SER A 274 6.24 12.72 14.71
C SER A 274 6.25 14.25 14.69
N SER A 275 5.19 14.90 15.18
CA SER A 275 5.09 16.37 15.27
C SER A 275 5.09 16.88 16.71
N ALA A 276 4.43 16.18 17.65
CA ALA A 276 4.33 16.58 19.06
C ALA A 276 5.45 15.96 19.91
N GLN A 277 5.79 16.62 21.04
CA GLN A 277 6.77 16.11 22.02
C GLN A 277 6.16 15.07 22.98
N GLN A 278 4.84 15.06 23.10
CA GLN A 278 4.09 14.13 23.95
C GLN A 278 2.69 13.95 23.42
N THR A 279 2.10 12.80 23.71
CA THR A 279 0.70 12.47 23.48
C THR A 279 0.11 11.70 24.65
N GLU A 280 -1.20 11.50 24.65
CA GLU A 280 -1.90 10.68 25.64
C GLU A 280 -2.68 9.57 24.93
N VAL A 281 -2.38 8.33 25.27
CA VAL A 281 -3.17 7.17 24.87
C VAL A 281 -4.27 6.99 25.91
N ASN A 282 -5.52 7.15 25.50
CA ASN A 282 -6.70 7.05 26.37
C ASN A 282 -7.70 6.05 25.76
N LEU A 283 -7.78 4.87 26.36
CA LEU A 283 -8.67 3.78 25.94
C LEU A 283 -9.64 3.43 27.08
N PRO A 284 -10.78 4.12 27.16
CA PRO A 284 -11.80 3.81 28.15
C PRO A 284 -12.40 2.43 27.86
N TYR A 285 -12.72 1.70 28.94
CA TYR A 285 -13.33 0.36 28.85
C TYR A 285 -12.53 -0.61 27.97
N ILE A 286 -11.20 -0.62 28.13
CA ILE A 286 -10.31 -1.48 27.33
C ILE A 286 -10.56 -2.97 27.61
N THR A 287 -10.84 -3.31 28.86
CA THR A 287 -11.23 -4.65 29.32
C THR A 287 -12.01 -4.56 30.61
N ALA A 288 -12.42 -5.70 31.20
CA ALA A 288 -13.12 -5.75 32.49
C ALA A 288 -12.73 -7.00 33.30
N ASP A 289 -12.76 -6.88 34.62
CA ASP A 289 -12.63 -7.98 35.55
C ASP A 289 -13.82 -8.03 36.55
N ALA A 290 -13.73 -8.87 37.56
CA ALA A 290 -14.77 -9.00 38.57
C ALA A 290 -15.02 -7.71 39.38
N SER A 291 -14.07 -6.77 39.39
CA SER A 291 -14.18 -5.46 40.05
C SER A 291 -14.81 -4.37 39.15
N GLY A 292 -15.06 -4.69 37.88
CA GLY A 292 -15.65 -3.79 36.88
C GLY A 292 -14.74 -3.44 35.70
N PRO A 293 -15.15 -2.45 34.92
CA PRO A 293 -14.40 -2.03 33.72
C PRO A 293 -13.05 -1.41 34.10
N LYS A 294 -12.06 -1.64 33.23
CA LYS A 294 -10.71 -1.09 33.30
C LYS A 294 -10.47 -0.13 32.15
N HIS A 295 -9.67 0.89 32.42
CA HIS A 295 -9.31 1.94 31.47
C HIS A 295 -7.79 1.99 31.36
N LEU A 296 -7.28 2.21 30.14
CA LEU A 296 -5.87 2.52 29.93
C LEU A 296 -5.74 4.02 29.64
N VAL A 297 -4.99 4.72 30.48
CA VAL A 297 -4.63 6.13 30.28
C VAL A 297 -3.13 6.26 30.49
N GLN A 298 -2.39 6.45 29.40
CA GLN A 298 -0.94 6.52 29.44
C GLN A 298 -0.43 7.76 28.71
N LYS A 299 0.35 8.59 29.40
CA LYS A 299 1.11 9.67 28.77
C LYS A 299 2.39 9.12 28.17
N LEU A 300 2.63 9.45 26.91
CA LEU A 300 3.78 9.01 26.14
C LEU A 300 4.54 10.21 25.61
N THR A 301 5.84 10.27 25.88
CA THR A 301 6.73 11.28 25.30
C THR A 301 7.43 10.74 24.05
N ARG A 302 7.79 11.62 23.11
CA ARG A 302 8.63 11.29 21.95
C ARG A 302 9.90 10.57 22.37
N ALA A 303 10.64 11.11 23.35
CA ALA A 303 11.88 10.52 23.85
C ALA A 303 11.70 9.09 24.38
N LYS A 304 10.56 8.80 25.05
CA LYS A 304 10.25 7.43 25.50
C LYS A 304 9.99 6.52 24.31
N PHE A 305 9.18 6.96 23.35
CA PHE A 305 8.91 6.17 22.15
C PHE A 305 10.21 5.91 21.37
N GLU A 306 11.02 6.92 21.11
CA GLU A 306 12.31 6.79 20.44
C GLU A 306 13.21 5.77 21.13
N SER A 307 13.26 5.77 22.47
CA SER A 307 14.05 4.80 23.23
C SER A 307 13.56 3.35 23.10
N LEU A 308 12.27 3.13 22.77
CA LEU A 308 11.70 1.79 22.56
C LEU A 308 12.05 1.20 21.19
N VAL A 309 12.39 2.04 20.22
CA VAL A 309 12.52 1.67 18.81
C VAL A 309 13.88 2.05 18.19
N GLU A 310 14.82 2.56 18.99
CA GLU A 310 16.13 2.99 18.50
C GLU A 310 16.89 1.87 17.79
N ASP A 311 16.80 0.64 18.29
CA ASP A 311 17.39 -0.55 17.69
C ASP A 311 16.81 -0.87 16.30
N LEU A 312 15.52 -0.59 16.06
CA LEU A 312 14.89 -0.76 14.77
C LEU A 312 15.42 0.27 13.76
N VAL A 313 15.64 1.50 14.19
CA VAL A 313 16.22 2.54 13.34
C VAL A 313 17.68 2.20 13.03
N ASP A 314 18.46 1.77 14.01
CA ASP A 314 19.87 1.39 13.81
C ASP A 314 20.02 0.20 12.87
N ARG A 315 19.07 -0.74 12.83
CA ARG A 315 19.04 -1.86 11.88
C ARG A 315 19.02 -1.40 10.43
N THR A 316 18.44 -0.25 10.12
CA THR A 316 18.40 0.26 8.73
C THR A 316 19.77 0.68 8.22
N LEU A 317 20.69 1.07 9.11
CA LEU A 317 21.99 1.63 8.72
C LEU A 317 22.96 0.59 8.15
N GLU A 318 22.78 -0.69 8.49
CA GLU A 318 23.63 -1.74 7.94
C GLU A 318 23.37 -2.00 6.44
N PRO A 319 22.10 -2.19 5.99
CA PRO A 319 21.78 -2.21 4.56
C PRO A 319 22.27 -0.96 3.81
N VAL A 320 22.19 0.24 4.43
CA VAL A 320 22.68 1.49 3.82
C VAL A 320 24.18 1.42 3.54
N LYS A 321 24.97 0.96 4.50
CA LYS A 321 26.42 0.80 4.33
C LYS A 321 26.76 -0.21 3.21
N ILE A 322 26.01 -1.32 3.17
CA ILE A 322 26.21 -2.36 2.15
C ILE A 322 25.87 -1.78 0.77
N ALA A 323 24.76 -1.08 0.61
CA ALA A 323 24.37 -0.49 -0.68
C ALA A 323 25.42 0.52 -1.20
N ILE A 324 25.91 1.41 -0.35
CA ILE A 324 26.97 2.37 -0.73
C ILE A 324 28.24 1.65 -1.16
N LYS A 325 28.64 0.60 -0.41
CA LYS A 325 29.79 -0.21 -0.76
C LYS A 325 29.62 -0.97 -2.08
N ASP A 326 28.43 -1.56 -2.29
CA ASP A 326 28.11 -2.29 -3.51
C ASP A 326 28.05 -1.40 -4.75
N ALA A 327 27.71 -0.10 -4.55
CA ALA A 327 27.79 0.92 -5.60
C ALA A 327 29.23 1.41 -5.88
N ASP A 328 30.24 0.92 -5.15
CA ASP A 328 31.64 1.36 -5.22
C ASP A 328 31.80 2.87 -4.98
N LEU A 329 31.00 3.43 -4.07
CA LEU A 329 30.98 4.84 -3.74
C LEU A 329 31.40 5.11 -2.28
N ASP A 330 31.84 6.35 -2.04
CA ASP A 330 31.96 6.92 -0.70
C ASP A 330 30.71 7.73 -0.37
N VAL A 331 30.32 7.77 0.91
CA VAL A 331 29.13 8.52 1.39
C VAL A 331 29.14 9.98 0.91
N SER A 332 30.33 10.60 0.80
CA SER A 332 30.48 11.98 0.33
C SER A 332 30.09 12.21 -1.14
N LYS A 333 29.98 11.12 -1.92
CA LYS A 333 29.57 11.13 -3.33
C LYS A 333 28.07 11.13 -3.54
N ILE A 334 27.31 10.86 -2.51
CA ILE A 334 25.86 10.97 -2.56
C ILE A 334 25.49 12.45 -2.54
N ASP A 335 24.83 12.94 -3.58
CA ASP A 335 24.46 14.36 -3.72
C ASP A 335 23.22 14.68 -2.89
N ASP A 336 22.20 13.87 -2.97
CA ASP A 336 20.93 14.04 -2.27
C ASP A 336 20.45 12.75 -1.60
N VAL A 337 19.71 12.91 -0.52
CA VAL A 337 19.04 11.82 0.20
C VAL A 337 17.53 12.05 0.15
N ILE A 338 16.81 11.10 -0.42
CA ILE A 338 15.37 11.15 -0.57
C ILE A 338 14.76 10.19 0.45
N LEU A 339 13.87 10.70 1.29
CA LEU A 339 13.12 9.90 2.27
C LEU A 339 11.75 9.52 1.70
N VAL A 340 11.46 8.24 1.70
CA VAL A 340 10.22 7.64 1.20
C VAL A 340 9.61 6.75 2.29
N GLY A 341 8.29 6.55 2.22
CA GLY A 341 7.57 5.78 3.21
C GLY A 341 7.20 6.57 4.46
N GLY A 342 6.01 6.32 4.99
CA GLY A 342 5.44 7.09 6.11
C GLY A 342 6.25 7.04 7.40
N GLN A 343 7.02 5.97 7.64
CA GLN A 343 7.85 5.83 8.85
C GLN A 343 9.06 6.79 8.84
N THR A 344 9.48 7.29 7.69
CA THR A 344 10.55 8.31 7.58
C THR A 344 10.16 9.69 8.13
N ARG A 345 8.87 9.89 8.42
CA ARG A 345 8.40 11.12 9.10
C ARG A 345 8.86 11.21 10.56
N MET A 346 9.32 10.09 11.12
CA MET A 346 9.81 10.04 12.51
C MET A 346 11.10 10.85 12.68
N PRO A 347 11.17 11.80 13.65
CA PRO A 347 12.35 12.64 13.83
C PRO A 347 13.66 11.88 14.07
N LEU A 348 13.63 10.78 14.83
CA LEU A 348 14.81 9.95 15.07
C LEU A 348 15.35 9.34 13.78
N VAL A 349 14.47 8.88 12.86
CA VAL A 349 14.89 8.36 11.56
C VAL A 349 15.58 9.46 10.75
N GLN A 350 14.96 10.64 10.65
CA GLN A 350 15.54 11.79 9.92
C GLN A 350 16.90 12.19 10.49
N GLN A 351 17.03 12.22 11.80
CA GLN A 351 18.29 12.55 12.46
C GLN A 351 19.39 11.51 12.18
N LYS A 352 19.10 10.22 12.36
CA LYS A 352 20.07 9.12 12.11
C LYS A 352 20.54 9.11 10.65
N VAL A 353 19.63 9.36 9.71
CA VAL A 353 19.96 9.48 8.28
C VAL A 353 20.82 10.70 8.02
N THR A 354 20.46 11.87 8.57
CA THR A 354 21.25 13.10 8.46
C THR A 354 22.65 12.92 9.04
N ASP A 355 22.77 12.30 10.21
CA ASP A 355 24.05 12.05 10.87
C ASP A 355 24.93 11.10 10.04
N PHE A 356 24.32 10.09 9.41
CA PHE A 356 25.03 9.11 8.58
C PHE A 356 25.54 9.73 7.28
N PHE A 357 24.70 10.44 6.53
CA PHE A 357 25.06 11.03 5.24
C PHE A 357 25.77 12.39 5.36
N GLY A 358 25.77 13.02 6.55
CA GLY A 358 26.35 14.33 6.78
C GLY A 358 25.64 15.48 6.07
N LYS A 359 24.39 15.26 5.64
CA LYS A 359 23.54 16.24 4.96
C LYS A 359 22.05 16.00 5.27
N GLU A 360 21.26 17.07 5.21
CA GLU A 360 19.81 16.97 5.38
C GLU A 360 19.17 16.23 4.18
N SER A 361 18.16 15.42 4.47
CA SER A 361 17.32 14.80 3.44
C SER A 361 16.43 15.85 2.75
N ARG A 362 16.04 15.54 1.52
CA ARG A 362 15.12 16.37 0.74
C ARG A 362 13.73 16.37 1.37
N LYS A 363 13.08 17.57 1.34
CA LYS A 363 11.74 17.80 1.92
C LYS A 363 10.68 18.18 0.89
N ASP A 364 11.08 18.33 -0.36
CA ASP A 364 10.23 18.69 -1.51
C ASP A 364 9.50 17.48 -2.12
N VAL A 365 9.81 16.28 -1.68
CA VAL A 365 9.13 15.04 -2.10
C VAL A 365 8.17 14.60 -0.99
N ASN A 366 6.90 14.36 -1.35
CA ASN A 366 5.94 13.79 -0.39
C ASN A 366 6.21 12.28 -0.26
N PRO A 367 6.66 11.81 0.92
CA PRO A 367 7.07 10.42 1.11
C PRO A 367 5.93 9.40 0.96
N ASP A 368 4.66 9.83 1.02
CA ASP A 368 3.50 8.96 0.88
C ASP A 368 2.98 8.86 -0.57
N GLU A 369 3.45 9.74 -1.46
CA GLU A 369 2.93 9.88 -2.83
C GLU A 369 3.98 9.66 -3.91
N ALA A 370 5.26 9.89 -3.59
CA ALA A 370 6.37 9.86 -4.55
C ALA A 370 6.42 8.56 -5.37
N VAL A 371 6.15 7.44 -4.74
CA VAL A 371 6.17 6.11 -5.37
C VAL A 371 5.06 5.98 -6.42
N ALA A 372 3.83 6.38 -6.09
CA ALA A 372 2.71 6.37 -7.04
C ALA A 372 2.93 7.34 -8.21
N VAL A 373 3.46 8.54 -7.92
CA VAL A 373 3.84 9.53 -8.94
C VAL A 373 4.87 8.96 -9.91
N GLY A 374 5.93 8.34 -9.40
CA GLY A 374 6.95 7.70 -10.24
C GLY A 374 6.41 6.52 -11.05
N ALA A 375 5.51 5.73 -10.48
CA ALA A 375 4.81 4.66 -11.20
C ALA A 375 3.96 5.22 -12.36
N ALA A 376 3.31 6.38 -12.16
CA ALA A 376 2.54 7.06 -13.22
C ALA A 376 3.45 7.63 -14.32
N ILE A 377 4.62 8.17 -13.97
CA ILE A 377 5.63 8.60 -14.94
C ILE A 377 6.10 7.39 -15.77
N GLN A 378 6.42 6.26 -15.13
CA GLN A 378 6.78 5.03 -15.84
C GLN A 378 5.65 4.52 -16.73
N ALA A 379 4.40 4.66 -16.32
CA ALA A 379 3.23 4.34 -17.14
C ALA A 379 3.18 5.22 -18.40
N ALA A 380 3.48 6.51 -18.28
CA ALA A 380 3.55 7.44 -19.41
C ALA A 380 4.72 7.13 -20.38
N VAL A 381 5.85 6.67 -19.86
CA VAL A 381 6.95 6.16 -20.68
C VAL A 381 6.50 4.95 -21.51
N LEU A 382 5.78 4.02 -20.90
CA LEU A 382 5.28 2.83 -21.59
C LEU A 382 4.17 3.12 -22.62
N SER A 383 3.35 4.15 -22.39
CA SER A 383 2.35 4.61 -23.37
C SER A 383 2.95 5.44 -24.50
N GLY A 384 4.17 5.95 -24.34
CA GLY A 384 4.86 6.84 -25.27
C GLY A 384 4.48 8.31 -25.10
N ASP A 385 3.79 8.68 -24.02
CA ASP A 385 3.46 10.06 -23.69
C ASP A 385 4.69 10.82 -23.13
N VAL A 386 5.63 10.09 -22.55
CA VAL A 386 6.96 10.54 -22.11
C VAL A 386 8.00 9.72 -22.85
N THR A 387 8.92 10.36 -23.56
CA THR A 387 9.89 9.68 -24.46
C THR A 387 11.34 9.93 -24.09
N ASP A 388 11.59 10.80 -23.15
CA ASP A 388 12.89 11.31 -22.73
C ASP A 388 13.38 10.74 -21.39
N VAL A 389 12.88 9.55 -21.03
CA VAL A 389 13.25 8.85 -19.78
C VAL A 389 13.68 7.43 -20.08
N LEU A 390 14.89 7.07 -19.65
CA LEU A 390 15.42 5.71 -19.63
C LEU A 390 15.62 5.26 -18.19
N LEU A 391 15.06 4.10 -17.84
CA LEU A 391 15.19 3.48 -16.53
C LEU A 391 15.94 2.15 -16.63
N LEU A 392 17.05 2.05 -15.88
CA LEU A 392 17.86 0.84 -15.74
C LEU A 392 17.83 0.40 -14.27
N ASP A 393 17.14 -0.69 -14.00
CA ASP A 393 17.03 -1.28 -12.67
C ASP A 393 17.99 -2.46 -12.49
N VAL A 394 18.12 -3.02 -11.28
CA VAL A 394 19.03 -4.11 -10.97
C VAL A 394 18.33 -5.26 -10.24
N THR A 395 18.89 -6.48 -10.36
CA THR A 395 18.47 -7.59 -9.50
C THR A 395 19.01 -7.42 -8.08
N PRO A 396 18.17 -7.54 -7.04
CA PRO A 396 18.61 -7.30 -5.65
C PRO A 396 19.46 -8.42 -5.07
N LEU A 397 19.34 -9.64 -5.62
CA LEU A 397 19.99 -10.86 -5.12
C LEU A 397 20.62 -11.64 -6.27
N SER A 398 21.72 -12.34 -5.96
CA SER A 398 22.37 -13.27 -6.89
C SER A 398 21.47 -14.44 -7.24
N LEU A 399 21.52 -14.86 -8.50
CA LEU A 399 20.76 -15.98 -9.05
C LEU A 399 21.71 -17.06 -9.53
N GLY A 400 21.42 -18.32 -9.22
CA GLY A 400 22.29 -19.43 -9.56
C GLY A 400 21.59 -20.79 -9.50
N ILE A 401 22.37 -21.83 -9.65
CA ILE A 401 21.92 -23.22 -9.52
C ILE A 401 22.72 -23.97 -8.46
N GLU A 402 22.10 -25.01 -7.90
CA GLU A 402 22.78 -25.99 -7.08
C GLU A 402 23.65 -26.88 -7.95
N THR A 403 24.90 -27.00 -7.58
CA THR A 403 25.88 -27.89 -8.22
C THR A 403 26.37 -28.97 -7.26
N LEU A 404 27.23 -29.86 -7.75
CA LEU A 404 27.75 -30.99 -6.99
C LEU A 404 28.24 -30.58 -5.60
N GLY A 405 27.79 -31.32 -4.57
CA GLY A 405 28.12 -31.04 -3.17
C GLY A 405 27.24 -30.00 -2.50
N GLY A 406 26.09 -29.60 -3.10
CA GLY A 406 25.14 -28.63 -2.53
C GLY A 406 25.64 -27.18 -2.60
N VAL A 407 26.57 -26.89 -3.52
CA VAL A 407 27.12 -25.54 -3.71
C VAL A 407 26.23 -24.71 -4.61
N ALA A 408 25.94 -23.46 -4.22
CA ALA A 408 25.29 -22.49 -5.08
C ALA A 408 26.32 -21.89 -6.06
N SER A 409 26.15 -22.18 -7.36
CA SER A 409 26.93 -21.59 -8.44
C SER A 409 26.17 -20.43 -9.05
N THR A 410 26.66 -19.20 -8.85
CA THR A 410 26.05 -17.96 -9.31
C THR A 410 26.20 -17.80 -10.82
N LEU A 411 25.12 -17.47 -11.53
CA LEU A 411 25.10 -17.11 -12.95
C LEU A 411 24.89 -15.61 -13.15
N ILE A 412 24.02 -14.99 -12.34
CA ILE A 412 23.77 -13.55 -12.35
C ILE A 412 24.07 -13.03 -10.95
N ASP A 413 25.02 -12.13 -10.84
CA ASP A 413 25.37 -11.50 -9.56
C ASP A 413 24.32 -10.46 -9.15
N LYS A 414 24.16 -10.25 -7.83
CA LYS A 414 23.35 -9.13 -7.32
C LYS A 414 23.81 -7.79 -7.92
N ASN A 415 22.92 -6.85 -8.02
CA ASN A 415 23.12 -5.53 -8.62
C ASN A 415 23.52 -5.59 -10.11
N THR A 416 23.23 -6.69 -10.81
CA THR A 416 23.32 -6.74 -12.27
C THR A 416 22.14 -6.02 -12.88
N THR A 417 22.39 -5.09 -13.81
CA THR A 417 21.37 -4.33 -14.55
C THR A 417 20.43 -5.27 -15.31
N ILE A 418 19.13 -5.00 -15.23
CA ILE A 418 18.06 -5.75 -15.89
C ILE A 418 17.38 -4.91 -16.99
N PRO A 419 16.90 -5.51 -18.09
CA PRO A 419 16.89 -6.96 -18.38
C PRO A 419 18.28 -7.51 -18.71
N THR A 420 18.53 -8.79 -18.38
CA THR A 420 19.82 -9.45 -18.68
C THR A 420 19.64 -10.94 -18.98
N LYS A 421 20.55 -11.47 -19.80
CA LYS A 421 20.60 -12.89 -20.11
C LYS A 421 22.01 -13.43 -19.91
N LYS A 422 22.14 -14.50 -19.12
CA LYS A 422 23.42 -15.18 -18.86
C LYS A 422 23.29 -16.67 -19.14
N THR A 423 24.31 -17.24 -19.72
CA THR A 423 24.36 -18.64 -20.10
C THR A 423 25.66 -19.26 -19.62
N GLN A 424 25.59 -20.45 -19.02
CA GLN A 424 26.76 -21.20 -18.56
C GLN A 424 26.61 -22.68 -18.89
N ILE A 425 27.73 -23.36 -19.20
CA ILE A 425 27.74 -24.77 -19.50
C ILE A 425 28.11 -25.55 -18.23
N PHE A 426 27.29 -26.53 -17.90
CA PHE A 426 27.47 -27.49 -16.84
C PHE A 426 27.59 -28.89 -17.42
N SER A 427 27.91 -29.90 -16.58
CA SER A 427 28.02 -31.27 -16.98
C SER A 427 27.43 -32.24 -15.96
N THR A 428 27.34 -33.52 -16.30
CA THR A 428 26.89 -34.59 -15.41
C THR A 428 27.92 -34.88 -14.30
N ALA A 429 27.41 -35.22 -13.11
CA ALA A 429 28.19 -35.54 -11.93
C ALA A 429 28.64 -37.02 -11.91
N ASP A 430 27.85 -37.92 -12.53
CA ASP A 430 28.06 -39.36 -12.53
C ASP A 430 28.21 -39.92 -13.95
N ASP A 431 28.88 -41.07 -14.06
CA ASP A 431 28.99 -41.79 -15.32
C ASP A 431 27.63 -42.35 -15.76
N ASN A 432 27.35 -42.24 -17.06
CA ASN A 432 26.11 -42.71 -17.68
C ASN A 432 24.83 -42.09 -17.11
N GLN A 433 24.93 -40.90 -16.54
CA GLN A 433 23.77 -40.13 -16.05
C GLN A 433 22.91 -39.69 -17.25
N THR A 434 21.62 -40.06 -17.24
CA THR A 434 20.69 -39.82 -18.34
C THR A 434 19.72 -38.66 -18.06
N ALA A 435 19.79 -38.07 -16.88
CA ALA A 435 19.02 -36.89 -16.48
C ALA A 435 19.80 -36.02 -15.51
N VAL A 436 19.55 -34.70 -15.55
CA VAL A 436 20.05 -33.72 -14.57
C VAL A 436 18.90 -32.91 -14.00
N THR A 437 18.91 -32.76 -12.68
CA THR A 437 17.98 -31.86 -11.99
C THR A 437 18.60 -30.47 -11.89
N ILE A 438 17.92 -29.47 -12.41
CA ILE A 438 18.30 -28.07 -12.27
C ILE A 438 17.53 -27.51 -11.08
N HIS A 439 18.24 -27.24 -9.99
CA HIS A 439 17.68 -26.55 -8.82
C HIS A 439 18.11 -25.08 -8.85
N VAL A 440 17.14 -24.19 -9.08
CA VAL A 440 17.37 -22.75 -9.17
C VAL A 440 17.26 -22.14 -7.78
N VAL A 441 18.26 -21.34 -7.42
CA VAL A 441 18.36 -20.70 -6.10
C VAL A 441 18.65 -19.21 -6.22
N GLN A 442 18.18 -18.43 -5.25
CA GLN A 442 18.40 -16.98 -5.15
C GLN A 442 18.96 -16.63 -3.76
N GLY A 443 20.05 -15.89 -3.74
CA GLY A 443 20.69 -15.42 -2.51
C GLY A 443 22.21 -15.50 -2.56
N GLU A 444 22.86 -15.04 -1.48
CA GLU A 444 24.32 -14.83 -1.39
C GLU A 444 25.07 -15.98 -0.70
N ARG A 445 24.35 -17.01 -0.23
CA ARG A 445 24.98 -18.11 0.53
C ARG A 445 25.62 -19.12 -0.43
N LYS A 446 26.83 -19.59 -0.07
CA LYS A 446 27.55 -20.62 -0.87
C LYS A 446 26.89 -21.99 -0.80
N GLN A 447 26.13 -22.29 0.25
CA GLN A 447 25.32 -23.50 0.35
C GLN A 447 23.96 -23.28 -0.28
N ALA A 448 23.58 -24.05 -1.29
CA ALA A 448 22.33 -23.91 -2.00
C ALA A 448 21.09 -24.02 -1.07
N ALA A 449 21.14 -24.93 -0.09
CA ALA A 449 20.06 -25.12 0.89
C ALA A 449 19.82 -23.91 1.81
N GLN A 450 20.76 -22.96 1.88
CA GLN A 450 20.63 -21.74 2.69
C GLN A 450 20.14 -20.54 1.88
N ASN A 451 19.91 -20.73 0.58
CA ASN A 451 19.33 -19.74 -0.31
C ASN A 451 17.84 -20.02 -0.53
N LYS A 452 17.12 -19.03 -1.04
CA LYS A 452 15.73 -19.22 -1.45
C LYS A 452 15.67 -20.14 -2.66
N SER A 453 14.97 -21.27 -2.55
CA SER A 453 14.67 -22.14 -3.70
C SER A 453 13.60 -21.47 -4.55
N LEU A 454 13.89 -21.24 -5.82
CA LEU A 454 12.93 -20.68 -6.78
C LEU A 454 12.21 -21.78 -7.57
N GLY A 455 12.80 -22.96 -7.70
CA GLY A 455 12.18 -24.10 -8.38
C GLY A 455 13.18 -25.19 -8.76
N ARG A 456 12.64 -26.32 -9.19
CA ARG A 456 13.40 -27.47 -9.70
C ARG A 456 12.73 -28.02 -10.94
N PHE A 457 13.55 -28.45 -11.91
CA PHE A 457 13.08 -29.19 -13.08
C PHE A 457 14.16 -30.15 -13.59
N ASP A 458 13.73 -31.17 -14.29
CA ASP A 458 14.62 -32.23 -14.81
C ASP A 458 14.80 -32.09 -16.32
N LEU A 459 16.03 -32.11 -16.78
CA LEU A 459 16.39 -32.37 -18.17
C LEU A 459 16.73 -33.86 -18.32
N SER A 460 15.86 -34.61 -19.00
CA SER A 460 15.97 -36.04 -19.22
C SER A 460 16.46 -36.39 -20.62
N ASP A 461 16.71 -37.70 -20.85
CA ASP A 461 17.16 -38.27 -22.12
C ASP A 461 18.51 -37.76 -22.62
N ILE A 462 19.39 -37.47 -21.67
CA ILE A 462 20.82 -37.21 -21.97
C ILE A 462 21.46 -38.52 -22.38
N PRO A 463 22.21 -38.59 -23.50
CA PRO A 463 22.91 -39.78 -23.89
C PRO A 463 23.92 -40.25 -22.84
N PRO A 464 23.95 -41.56 -22.48
CA PRO A 464 24.93 -42.07 -21.54
C PRO A 464 26.36 -41.76 -22.01
N ALA A 465 27.12 -41.11 -21.13
CA ALA A 465 28.51 -40.75 -21.37
C ALA A 465 29.29 -40.73 -20.05
N PRO A 466 30.63 -40.76 -20.06
CA PRO A 466 31.41 -40.50 -18.86
C PRO A 466 31.08 -39.14 -18.24
N ARG A 467 31.12 -39.05 -16.90
CA ARG A 467 30.89 -37.79 -16.18
C ARG A 467 31.79 -36.67 -16.73
N GLY A 468 31.26 -35.46 -16.78
CA GLY A 468 32.00 -34.30 -17.28
C GLY A 468 32.01 -34.15 -18.80
N MET A 469 31.54 -35.15 -19.56
CA MET A 469 31.49 -35.09 -21.03
C MET A 469 30.22 -34.43 -21.60
N PRO A 470 29.01 -34.71 -21.08
CA PRO A 470 27.80 -34.01 -21.54
C PRO A 470 27.90 -32.50 -21.31
N GLN A 471 27.42 -31.73 -22.27
CA GLN A 471 27.41 -30.27 -22.19
C GLN A 471 25.96 -29.80 -22.03
N ILE A 472 25.59 -29.41 -20.81
CA ILE A 472 24.27 -28.89 -20.46
C ILE A 472 24.40 -27.38 -20.38
N GLU A 473 23.83 -26.70 -21.35
CA GLU A 473 23.76 -25.26 -21.39
C GLU A 473 22.56 -24.80 -20.53
N VAL A 474 22.84 -24.07 -19.44
CA VAL A 474 21.81 -23.45 -18.59
C VAL A 474 21.79 -21.97 -18.88
N ALA A 475 20.62 -21.45 -19.28
CA ALA A 475 20.42 -20.03 -19.57
C ALA A 475 19.43 -19.42 -18.55
N PHE A 476 19.83 -18.30 -18.00
CA PHE A 476 19.02 -17.42 -17.14
C PHE A 476 18.65 -16.20 -17.95
N ASP A 477 17.35 -15.95 -18.09
CA ASP A 477 16.78 -14.81 -18.82
C ASP A 477 15.92 -14.02 -17.84
N LEU A 478 16.43 -12.89 -17.38
CA LEU A 478 15.80 -12.01 -16.39
C LEU A 478 15.21 -10.80 -17.11
N ASP A 479 13.89 -10.68 -17.04
CA ASP A 479 13.18 -9.60 -17.72
C ASP A 479 13.29 -8.25 -16.97
N ALA A 480 12.74 -7.21 -17.57
CA ALA A 480 12.73 -5.88 -17.00
C ALA A 480 11.88 -5.74 -15.72
N ASN A 481 11.03 -6.72 -15.39
CA ASN A 481 10.25 -6.77 -14.15
C ASN A 481 11.00 -7.51 -13.03
N GLY A 482 12.19 -8.04 -13.33
CA GLY A 482 12.95 -8.90 -12.43
C GLY A 482 12.40 -10.34 -12.35
N ILE A 483 11.65 -10.79 -13.35
CA ILE A 483 11.09 -12.15 -13.42
C ILE A 483 12.03 -13.04 -14.22
N LEU A 484 12.39 -14.17 -13.62
CA LEU A 484 13.39 -15.09 -14.13
C LEU A 484 12.77 -16.25 -14.93
N ASN A 485 13.28 -16.47 -16.13
CA ASN A 485 13.07 -17.68 -16.91
C ASN A 485 14.38 -18.47 -17.00
N VAL A 486 14.34 -19.75 -16.67
CA VAL A 486 15.50 -20.63 -16.72
C VAL A 486 15.26 -21.75 -17.72
N SER A 487 16.21 -21.94 -18.63
CA SER A 487 16.21 -23.10 -19.53
C SER A 487 17.51 -23.92 -19.40
N ALA A 488 17.37 -25.23 -19.62
CA ALA A 488 18.50 -26.15 -19.70
C ALA A 488 18.42 -26.93 -21.00
N LYS A 489 19.54 -26.99 -21.74
CA LYS A 489 19.64 -27.63 -23.04
C LYS A 489 20.85 -28.56 -23.13
N ASP A 490 20.61 -29.80 -23.50
CA ASP A 490 21.71 -30.70 -23.90
C ASP A 490 22.20 -30.32 -25.31
N LYS A 491 23.44 -29.88 -25.41
CA LYS A 491 24.04 -29.43 -26.68
C LYS A 491 24.22 -30.57 -27.69
N ALA A 492 24.32 -31.81 -27.24
CA ALA A 492 24.52 -32.97 -28.12
C ALA A 492 23.22 -33.39 -28.83
N THR A 493 22.11 -33.43 -28.12
CA THR A 493 20.81 -33.86 -28.64
C THR A 493 19.94 -32.68 -29.07
N GLY A 494 20.22 -31.48 -28.59
CA GLY A 494 19.37 -30.30 -28.78
C GLY A 494 18.10 -30.32 -27.92
N LYS A 495 17.90 -31.31 -27.05
CA LYS A 495 16.78 -31.34 -26.10
C LYS A 495 16.90 -30.22 -25.11
N GLU A 496 15.76 -29.57 -24.87
CA GLU A 496 15.64 -28.39 -23.99
C GLU A 496 14.44 -28.55 -23.07
N GLN A 497 14.61 -28.16 -21.84
CA GLN A 497 13.55 -27.97 -20.86
C GLN A 497 13.69 -26.56 -20.27
N SER A 498 12.58 -25.93 -20.00
CA SER A 498 12.57 -24.63 -19.37
C SER A 498 11.56 -24.60 -18.23
N ILE A 499 11.85 -23.79 -17.24
CA ILE A 499 10.90 -23.41 -16.21
C ILE A 499 10.81 -21.88 -16.22
N VAL A 500 9.62 -21.37 -16.41
CA VAL A 500 9.32 -20.03 -15.92
C VAL A 500 9.21 -20.20 -14.42
N ILE A 501 10.01 -19.47 -13.67
CA ILE A 501 9.86 -19.48 -12.22
C ILE A 501 8.46 -18.92 -11.94
N LYS A 502 7.49 -19.83 -11.88
CA LYS A 502 6.18 -19.48 -11.39
C LYS A 502 6.37 -19.20 -9.92
N ALA A 503 5.99 -18.00 -9.51
CA ALA A 503 5.83 -17.77 -8.09
C ALA A 503 5.01 -18.92 -7.53
N SER A 504 5.36 -19.35 -6.37
CA SER A 504 4.48 -20.13 -5.55
C SER A 504 3.36 -19.20 -5.03
N SER A 505 2.56 -18.62 -5.96
CA SER A 505 1.32 -17.94 -5.58
C SER A 505 0.29 -18.97 -5.08
N GLY A 506 0.62 -20.26 -5.28
CA GLY A 506 -0.27 -21.38 -4.97
C GLY A 506 -1.46 -21.48 -5.90
N LEU A 507 -1.56 -20.61 -6.88
CA LEU A 507 -2.67 -20.53 -7.83
C LEU A 507 -2.21 -21.03 -9.20
N SER A 508 -2.99 -21.91 -9.81
CA SER A 508 -2.85 -22.27 -11.22
C SER A 508 -3.41 -21.17 -12.14
N ASP A 509 -3.03 -21.19 -13.41
CA ASP A 509 -3.60 -20.25 -14.39
C ASP A 509 -5.12 -20.43 -14.50
N GLU A 510 -5.62 -21.67 -14.35
CA GLU A 510 -7.06 -21.99 -14.34
C GLU A 510 -7.76 -21.39 -13.11
N GLU A 511 -7.14 -21.43 -11.94
CA GLU A 511 -7.70 -20.83 -10.71
C GLU A 511 -7.70 -19.31 -10.81
N ILE A 512 -6.64 -18.68 -11.35
CA ILE A 512 -6.61 -17.24 -11.61
C ILE A 512 -7.72 -16.84 -12.60
N ASP A 513 -7.89 -17.59 -13.71
CA ASP A 513 -8.94 -17.33 -14.69
C ASP A 513 -10.37 -17.54 -14.10
N GLN A 514 -10.53 -18.49 -13.16
CA GLN A 514 -11.80 -18.65 -12.45
C GLN A 514 -12.08 -17.47 -11.54
N MET A 515 -11.09 -16.98 -10.79
CA MET A 515 -11.22 -15.80 -9.92
C MET A 515 -11.58 -14.54 -10.70
N ILE A 516 -11.00 -14.37 -11.90
CA ILE A 516 -11.36 -13.24 -12.79
C ILE A 516 -12.85 -13.33 -13.19
N LYS A 517 -13.31 -14.51 -13.60
CA LYS A 517 -14.71 -14.73 -13.98
C LYS A 517 -15.67 -14.53 -12.81
N ASP A 518 -15.28 -14.97 -11.61
CA ASP A 518 -16.07 -14.80 -10.40
C ASP A 518 -16.17 -13.31 -10.04
N ALA A 519 -15.07 -12.55 -10.13
CA ALA A 519 -15.07 -11.11 -9.94
C ALA A 519 -15.95 -10.37 -10.97
N GLU A 520 -15.88 -10.76 -12.25
CA GLU A 520 -16.74 -10.20 -13.30
C GLU A 520 -18.22 -10.53 -13.07
N ALA A 521 -18.53 -11.76 -12.62
CA ALA A 521 -19.91 -12.20 -12.37
C ALA A 521 -20.57 -11.43 -11.22
N HIS A 522 -19.81 -11.06 -10.20
CA HIS A 522 -20.30 -10.31 -9.04
C HIS A 522 -20.25 -8.78 -9.22
N SER A 523 -19.57 -8.29 -10.24
CA SER A 523 -19.40 -6.84 -10.50
C SER A 523 -20.72 -6.06 -10.55
N ALA A 524 -21.81 -6.64 -11.07
CA ALA A 524 -23.13 -6.00 -11.13
C ALA A 524 -23.84 -5.95 -9.77
N ASP A 525 -23.59 -6.94 -8.92
CA ASP A 525 -24.16 -7.00 -7.57
C ASP A 525 -23.35 -6.10 -6.62
N ASP A 526 -22.04 -6.06 -6.75
CA ASP A 526 -21.14 -5.16 -6.03
C ASP A 526 -21.47 -3.68 -6.32
N LYS A 527 -21.77 -3.35 -7.57
CA LYS A 527 -22.18 -1.99 -7.95
C LYS A 527 -23.49 -1.56 -7.31
N LYS A 528 -24.50 -2.46 -7.31
CA LYS A 528 -25.78 -2.18 -6.63
C LYS A 528 -25.59 -2.00 -5.13
N PHE A 529 -24.73 -2.81 -4.55
CA PHE A 529 -24.39 -2.73 -3.14
C PHE A 529 -23.75 -1.37 -2.80
N GLU A 530 -22.76 -0.91 -3.59
CA GLU A 530 -22.11 0.39 -3.42
C GLU A 530 -23.14 1.54 -3.51
N GLU A 531 -24.07 1.47 -4.46
CA GLU A 531 -25.16 2.45 -4.61
C GLU A 531 -26.05 2.49 -3.36
N ILE A 532 -26.41 1.32 -2.80
CA ILE A 532 -27.21 1.22 -1.56
C ILE A 532 -26.45 1.81 -0.36
N ILE A 533 -25.18 1.48 -0.19
CA ILE A 533 -24.36 1.98 0.93
C ILE A 533 -24.17 3.51 0.84
N THR A 534 -23.93 4.02 -0.34
CA THR A 534 -23.83 5.48 -0.56
C THR A 534 -25.15 6.19 -0.21
N ALA A 535 -26.27 5.63 -0.64
CA ALA A 535 -27.60 6.16 -0.31
C ALA A 535 -27.88 6.10 1.20
N ARG A 536 -27.51 4.99 1.88
CA ARG A 536 -27.63 4.84 3.34
C ARG A 536 -26.81 5.87 4.09
N ASN A 537 -25.54 6.05 3.74
CA ASN A 537 -24.65 7.00 4.41
C ASN A 537 -25.16 8.43 4.25
N THR A 538 -25.66 8.79 3.07
CA THR A 538 -26.26 10.10 2.80
C THR A 538 -27.53 10.29 3.64
N ALA A 539 -28.39 9.29 3.70
CA ALA A 539 -29.64 9.30 4.46
C ALA A 539 -29.39 9.41 5.97
N ASP A 540 -28.45 8.65 6.53
CA ASP A 540 -28.06 8.71 7.94
C ASP A 540 -27.51 10.09 8.31
N GLY A 541 -26.66 10.67 7.46
CA GLY A 541 -26.16 12.03 7.63
C GLY A 541 -27.29 13.05 7.65
N LEU A 542 -28.26 12.92 6.75
CA LEU A 542 -29.43 13.79 6.69
C LEU A 542 -30.34 13.66 7.95
N VAL A 543 -30.59 12.42 8.39
CA VAL A 543 -31.36 12.16 9.63
C VAL A 543 -30.69 12.85 10.82
N HIS A 544 -29.36 12.67 10.96
CA HIS A 544 -28.62 13.28 12.06
C HIS A 544 -28.65 14.81 12.02
N ALA A 545 -28.41 15.41 10.85
CA ALA A 545 -28.47 16.86 10.65
C ALA A 545 -29.86 17.41 10.92
N THR A 546 -30.92 16.72 10.44
CA THR A 546 -32.31 17.17 10.61
C THR A 546 -32.75 17.09 12.07
N LYS A 547 -32.38 16.01 12.81
CA LYS A 547 -32.66 15.93 14.26
C LYS A 547 -32.00 17.06 15.03
N LYS A 548 -30.75 17.38 14.73
CA LYS A 548 -30.02 18.48 15.34
C LYS A 548 -30.69 19.83 15.02
N THR A 549 -31.07 20.06 13.76
CA THR A 549 -31.80 21.28 13.36
C THR A 549 -33.15 21.40 14.07
N LEU A 550 -33.85 20.30 14.28
CA LEU A 550 -35.14 20.28 15.00
C LEU A 550 -34.96 20.61 16.49
N GLU A 551 -33.90 20.13 17.12
CA GLU A 551 -33.54 20.49 18.50
C GLU A 551 -33.17 21.98 18.62
N GLU A 552 -32.36 22.51 17.70
CA GLU A 552 -31.97 23.92 17.67
C GLU A 552 -33.16 24.87 17.39
N ALA A 553 -34.12 24.42 16.60
CA ALA A 553 -35.33 25.17 16.31
C ALA A 553 -36.22 25.37 17.56
N GLY A 554 -36.24 24.38 18.46
CA GLY A 554 -37.01 24.47 19.71
C GLY A 554 -38.46 24.91 19.52
N ASP A 555 -38.86 26.01 20.18
CA ASP A 555 -40.23 26.58 20.10
C ASP A 555 -40.49 27.35 18.79
N LYS A 556 -39.50 27.50 17.92
CA LYS A 556 -39.65 28.21 16.63
C LYS A 556 -40.29 27.33 15.55
N ALA A 557 -40.21 26.02 15.67
CA ALA A 557 -40.90 25.08 14.82
C ALA A 557 -42.33 24.84 15.34
N THR A 558 -43.30 24.89 14.47
CA THR A 558 -44.71 24.59 14.81
C THR A 558 -44.86 23.08 15.08
N ASP A 559 -45.87 22.70 15.85
CA ASP A 559 -46.13 21.27 16.14
C ASP A 559 -46.38 20.48 14.85
N GLU A 560 -47.04 21.08 13.86
CA GLU A 560 -47.28 20.45 12.55
C GLU A 560 -45.98 20.22 11.77
N GLU A 561 -45.00 21.17 11.81
CA GLU A 561 -43.68 21.01 11.18
C GLU A 561 -42.86 19.93 11.90
N LYS A 562 -42.87 19.91 13.23
CA LYS A 562 -42.20 18.89 14.04
C LYS A 562 -42.75 17.49 13.74
N ASP A 563 -44.06 17.35 13.68
CA ASP A 563 -44.70 16.07 13.39
C ASP A 563 -44.39 15.59 11.96
N ALA A 564 -44.41 16.48 10.96
CA ALA A 564 -44.08 16.15 9.59
C ALA A 564 -42.63 15.66 9.45
N ILE A 565 -41.66 16.36 10.06
CA ILE A 565 -40.24 16.00 10.03
C ILE A 565 -39.99 14.69 10.79
N ASN A 566 -40.56 14.50 11.99
CA ASN A 566 -40.40 13.29 12.77
C ASN A 566 -41.00 12.04 12.04
N ASN A 567 -42.12 12.21 11.37
CA ASN A 567 -42.72 11.16 10.57
C ASN A 567 -41.82 10.78 9.36
N ALA A 568 -41.22 11.79 8.70
CA ALA A 568 -40.27 11.56 7.60
C ALA A 568 -38.98 10.89 8.09
N ILE A 569 -38.42 11.29 9.24
CA ILE A 569 -37.29 10.64 9.90
C ILE A 569 -37.62 9.18 10.18
N THR A 570 -38.74 8.90 10.83
CA THR A 570 -39.14 7.52 11.17
C THR A 570 -39.33 6.67 9.93
N ALA A 571 -39.91 7.22 8.87
CA ALA A 571 -40.09 6.51 7.61
C ALA A 571 -38.75 6.20 6.92
N LEU A 572 -37.78 7.12 6.98
CA LEU A 572 -36.44 6.92 6.44
C LEU A 572 -35.63 5.91 7.27
N GLU A 573 -35.67 5.99 8.60
CA GLU A 573 -35.03 5.02 9.49
C GLU A 573 -35.58 3.61 9.31
N GLU A 574 -36.85 3.45 8.92
CA GLU A 574 -37.42 2.15 8.59
C GLU A 574 -36.95 1.65 7.23
N ALA A 575 -36.88 2.52 6.22
CA ALA A 575 -36.35 2.18 4.89
C ALA A 575 -34.87 1.81 4.94
N LEU A 576 -34.07 2.43 5.84
CA LEU A 576 -32.65 2.10 6.04
C LEU A 576 -32.38 0.69 6.60
N LYS A 577 -33.38 0.01 7.12
CA LYS A 577 -33.29 -1.40 7.54
C LYS A 577 -33.41 -2.38 6.38
N GLY A 578 -33.92 -1.92 5.24
CA GLY A 578 -34.08 -2.70 4.00
C GLY A 578 -32.96 -2.42 2.99
N ASP A 579 -32.93 -3.18 1.89
CA ASP A 579 -31.94 -3.05 0.80
C ASP A 579 -32.55 -2.47 -0.49
N ASP A 580 -33.69 -1.80 -0.39
CA ASP A 580 -34.36 -1.18 -1.55
C ASP A 580 -33.83 0.25 -1.75
N LEU A 581 -32.88 0.40 -2.69
CA LEU A 581 -32.28 1.68 -3.06
C LEU A 581 -33.34 2.75 -3.40
N ALA A 582 -34.35 2.38 -4.20
CA ALA A 582 -35.38 3.33 -4.64
C ALA A 582 -36.23 3.82 -3.47
N GLU A 583 -36.49 2.97 -2.48
CA GLU A 583 -37.22 3.33 -1.26
C GLU A 583 -36.37 4.26 -0.38
N ILE A 584 -35.07 3.97 -0.20
CA ILE A 584 -34.15 4.82 0.57
C ILE A 584 -34.05 6.20 -0.06
N GLU A 585 -33.83 6.29 -1.37
CA GLU A 585 -33.76 7.59 -2.08
C GLU A 585 -35.08 8.38 -2.00
N ALA A 586 -36.21 7.70 -2.17
CA ALA A 586 -37.52 8.36 -2.06
C ALA A 586 -37.75 8.94 -0.66
N LYS A 587 -37.41 8.19 0.41
CA LYS A 587 -37.56 8.61 1.79
C LYS A 587 -36.53 9.70 2.18
N THR A 588 -35.32 9.64 1.62
CA THR A 588 -34.33 10.72 1.77
C THR A 588 -34.84 12.02 1.18
N LYS A 589 -35.45 11.95 0.01
CA LYS A 589 -36.11 13.13 -0.62
C LYS A 589 -37.28 13.66 0.22
N ASP A 590 -38.17 12.75 0.70
CA ASP A 590 -39.30 13.14 1.55
C ASP A 590 -38.81 13.90 2.80
N LEU A 591 -37.71 13.45 3.43
CA LEU A 591 -37.10 14.13 4.59
C LEU A 591 -36.48 15.47 4.20
N THR A 592 -35.80 15.56 3.07
CA THR A 592 -35.22 16.79 2.54
C THR A 592 -36.32 17.82 2.32
N ASP A 593 -37.41 17.43 1.65
CA ASP A 593 -38.53 18.31 1.36
C ASP A 593 -39.22 18.80 2.65
N ALA A 594 -39.40 17.90 3.64
CA ALA A 594 -40.00 18.26 4.93
C ALA A 594 -39.13 19.20 5.76
N SER A 595 -37.81 19.06 5.71
CA SER A 595 -36.85 19.84 6.50
C SER A 595 -36.53 21.22 5.87
N THR A 596 -36.64 21.36 4.55
CA THR A 596 -36.27 22.58 3.81
C THR A 596 -37.02 23.82 4.29
N THR A 597 -38.31 23.70 4.58
CA THR A 597 -39.13 24.82 5.04
C THR A 597 -38.66 25.35 6.41
N LEU A 598 -38.30 24.44 7.32
CA LEU A 598 -37.81 24.80 8.65
C LEU A 598 -36.41 25.44 8.57
N ALA A 599 -35.51 24.86 7.74
CA ALA A 599 -34.17 25.39 7.54
C ALA A 599 -34.21 26.82 6.95
N GLN A 600 -35.04 27.06 5.95
CA GLN A 600 -35.22 28.40 5.37
C GLN A 600 -35.78 29.43 6.38
N LYS A 601 -36.70 29.02 7.26
CA LYS A 601 -37.19 29.86 8.34
C LYS A 601 -36.10 30.27 9.32
N LEU A 602 -35.31 29.30 9.79
CA LEU A 602 -34.22 29.54 10.73
C LEU A 602 -33.15 30.44 10.12
N TYR A 603 -32.83 30.24 8.84
CA TYR A 603 -31.86 31.07 8.12
C TYR A 603 -32.36 32.52 7.96
N ALA A 604 -33.63 32.70 7.63
CA ALA A 604 -34.25 34.02 7.51
C ALA A 604 -34.28 34.77 8.86
N GLU A 605 -34.53 34.07 9.96
CA GLU A 605 -34.50 34.66 11.30
C GLU A 605 -33.09 35.03 11.76
N GLN A 606 -32.09 34.18 11.48
CA GLN A 606 -30.68 34.50 11.74
C GLN A 606 -30.20 35.71 10.94
N ALA A 607 -30.57 35.81 9.67
CA ALA A 607 -30.26 36.95 8.82
C ALA A 607 -30.95 38.24 9.33
N GLN A 608 -32.19 38.15 9.84
CA GLN A 608 -32.88 39.29 10.45
C GLN A 608 -32.30 39.71 11.82
N ALA A 609 -31.82 38.74 12.62
CA ALA A 609 -31.17 39.02 13.89
C ALA A 609 -29.79 39.69 13.68
N ALA A 610 -29.03 39.23 12.70
CA ALA A 610 -27.76 39.86 12.31
C ALA A 610 -27.95 41.25 11.68
N GLY A 611 -29.07 41.48 10.97
CA GLY A 611 -29.43 42.79 10.42
C GLY A 611 -29.95 43.77 11.45
N ALA A 612 -30.49 43.31 12.61
CA ALA A 612 -30.99 44.16 13.68
C ALA A 612 -29.87 44.69 14.62
N GLU A 613 -28.75 44.04 14.72
CA GLU A 613 -27.56 44.55 15.46
C GLU A 613 -26.74 45.60 14.68
N ALA A 614 -26.95 45.74 13.38
CA ALA A 614 -26.26 46.74 12.54
C ALA A 614 -26.93 48.11 12.46
N GLY A 615 -27.98 48.37 13.24
CA GLY A 615 -28.85 49.56 13.14
C GLY A 615 -28.79 50.54 14.32
N ALA A 616 -27.64 50.82 14.97
CA ALA A 616 -27.56 51.96 15.90
C ALA A 616 -26.11 52.44 16.09
N GLY A 617 -25.70 53.48 15.35
CA GLY A 617 -24.51 54.26 15.68
C GLY A 617 -24.09 55.21 14.55
N PRO A 618 -23.70 56.45 14.85
CA PRO A 618 -23.54 57.52 13.87
C PRO A 618 -22.17 57.50 13.20
N GLY A 619 -22.16 57.86 11.90
CA GLY A 619 -20.93 58.06 11.13
C GLY A 619 -20.17 59.34 11.47
N PRO A 620 -19.24 59.84 10.65
CA PRO A 620 -18.03 59.11 10.18
C PRO A 620 -16.73 59.78 10.63
N ASP A 621 -15.61 59.12 10.73
CA ASP A 621 -14.33 59.72 10.34
C ASP A 621 -13.25 58.69 10.01
N ALA A 622 -12.37 59.14 9.13
CA ALA A 622 -11.35 58.38 8.43
C ALA A 622 -10.15 57.98 9.29
N SER A 623 -9.54 56.84 9.02
CA SER A 623 -8.12 56.60 8.73
C SER A 623 -7.70 55.17 9.07
N ASP A 624 -7.30 54.43 8.06
CA ASP A 624 -6.03 53.71 7.78
C ASP A 624 -5.49 52.69 8.77
N GLU A 625 -4.98 51.60 8.14
CA GLU A 625 -4.06 50.56 8.58
C GLU A 625 -4.59 49.28 9.27
N GLY A 626 -4.62 48.23 8.48
CA GLY A 626 -3.93 46.98 8.65
C GLY A 626 -4.30 46.06 9.79
N ALA A 627 -4.95 44.93 9.47
CA ALA A 627 -4.60 43.59 10.01
C ALA A 627 -5.50 42.51 9.43
N THR A 628 -4.85 41.43 9.10
CA THR A 628 -5.33 40.11 8.66
C THR A 628 -6.42 39.49 9.51
N ALA A 629 -7.46 38.96 8.88
CA ALA A 629 -8.30 37.93 9.47
C ALA A 629 -8.70 36.89 8.41
N ASN A 630 -8.56 35.66 8.78
CA ASN A 630 -9.06 34.45 8.10
C ASN A 630 -10.58 34.59 7.90
N ASP A 631 -11.02 34.18 6.73
CA ASP A 631 -12.42 33.80 6.55
C ASP A 631 -12.50 32.66 5.51
N ASP A 632 -12.85 31.48 6.01
CA ASP A 632 -13.26 30.33 5.23
C ASP A 632 -14.77 30.41 5.04
N ALA A 633 -15.20 30.74 3.85
CA ALA A 633 -16.51 30.38 3.30
C ALA A 633 -16.50 30.65 1.78
N VAL A 634 -16.46 29.59 0.98
CA VAL A 634 -16.59 29.70 -0.47
C VAL A 634 -18.03 29.45 -0.85
N ASP A 635 -18.73 30.53 -1.21
CA ASP A 635 -20.00 30.47 -1.94
C ASP A 635 -19.69 30.12 -3.41
N ALA A 636 -20.24 29.01 -3.88
CA ALA A 636 -20.20 28.65 -5.30
C ALA A 636 -21.42 29.23 -6.02
N GLU A 637 -21.25 30.32 -6.74
CA GLU A 637 -22.21 30.80 -7.74
C GLU A 637 -22.01 30.03 -9.06
N PHE A 638 -23.09 29.36 -9.49
CA PHE A 638 -23.16 28.79 -10.85
C PHE A 638 -23.69 29.86 -11.81
N GLU A 639 -22.86 30.28 -12.76
CA GLU A 639 -23.29 31.03 -13.93
C GLU A 639 -23.50 30.08 -15.13
N GLU A 640 -24.74 30.04 -15.63
CA GLU A 640 -25.13 29.32 -16.84
C GLU A 640 -24.60 30.06 -18.07
N VAL A 641 -23.65 29.50 -18.79
CA VAL A 641 -23.19 30.04 -20.08
C VAL A 641 -24.05 29.46 -21.20
N LYS A 642 -24.85 30.30 -21.82
CA LYS A 642 -25.60 30.01 -23.05
C LYS A 642 -24.62 29.96 -24.22
N GLU A 643 -24.69 28.87 -24.99
CA GLU A 643 -24.12 28.77 -26.34
C GLU A 643 -24.72 29.86 -27.27
N GLU A 644 -23.87 30.64 -27.93
CA GLU A 644 -24.15 31.24 -29.22
C GLU A 644 -22.87 31.28 -30.09
N ASP A 645 -22.98 30.50 -31.14
CA ASP A 645 -22.37 30.58 -32.50
C ASP A 645 -21.11 31.45 -32.73
N LYS A 646 -19.97 30.82 -33.03
CA LYS A 646 -19.31 30.94 -34.37
C LYS A 646 -18.20 29.92 -34.54
#